data_8c02a1a54e3a670172cfbfc146b0cd0b
#
_entry.id   8c02a1a54e3a670172cfbfc146b0cd0b
#
_cell.length_a   1.000
_cell.length_b   1.000
_cell.length_c   1.000
_cell.angle_alpha   90.00
_cell.angle_beta   90.00
_cell.angle_gamma   90.00
#
_symmetry.space_group_name_H-M   'P 1'
#
loop_
_entity.id
_entity.type
_entity.pdbx_description
1 polymer ?
#
loop_
_entity_poly.entity_id
_entity_poly.type
_entity_poly.pdbx_seq_one_letter_code
_entity_poly.pdbx_strand_id
1 'polypeptide(L)'
;MRLSQALAQSGQSLPGCWPQEYSVQQDDTSGMLTLSTPYYAVQHNLKKGGAISKIKYTHGKVDNVLVRPIKTSVQIENGTTFDDVGNPAAHICHTKTGKTEIVISECSLVGQNGQDSGVKVKTTYEYRWGYIKIRKTLYFPADSLRIKNLTVLSAIFDASMSDYGYREGITEQEGEAPFSFGICRWGKAKAGAQSAPPLNTHYVPRYLVLANHGIEGIEWFVSSDLSQWDFQLTGRRGDGLCDVHLNLEPAGIAVSICPLSLNDGSVALKGVYTFDYYIGMPILEGHANKPWLHRTFNRNKGQWLTEEEIKQCAEAGVKTVHCHNDGDYYGDGLFWRDGSYPPYPPEDMGKFDRVIETCHKYGIKVTTYFSNKELHSSTQAFKEHDQEWARKDNQANLKYNYFRAGSEFGVQMCLKSGWLQFLEFSVDRVLKNHTLDGVYYDWNAALFCSNPSHTEKKPGDASTDKAQQTLSNAQAGHWDIDELIELMEWTRQRVGRDGVIIVHNTRVPMLVTENFANYVVAMEWGYEKWSKSIPKLQELPLEWDFVGARSRGVIGYGLIDPDAPRRFHKVLAVETLLTGVAPWPAGPEAVELYKMLKPLGNLEQYKFEDWRNKAITLDNESCASAVYSRPGEAYILLGNLDPEQKKIVCIINPRNLPYPLSSVNSGEISGTDTPVSLDVGRLMGDGENIALPGDGVVLVHIK
;
A
#
# COMPACT_ATOMS: atom_id res chain seq x y z
N MET A 1 17.70 14.60 -19.98
CA MET A 1 18.07 14.80 -18.55
C MET A 1 16.76 14.79 -17.80
N ARG A 2 16.48 13.74 -17.01
CA ARG A 2 15.18 13.58 -16.32
C ARG A 2 14.96 14.76 -15.35
N LEU A 3 13.73 15.26 -15.23
CA LEU A 3 13.40 16.41 -14.38
C LEU A 3 13.83 16.16 -12.91
N SER A 4 13.75 14.92 -12.45
CA SER A 4 14.26 14.47 -11.15
C SER A 4 15.77 14.68 -10.99
N GLN A 5 16.57 14.50 -12.04
CA GLN A 5 18.01 14.79 -12.03
C GLN A 5 18.30 16.30 -12.05
N ALA A 6 17.46 17.09 -12.74
CA ALA A 6 17.60 18.54 -12.76
C ALA A 6 17.23 19.19 -11.40
N LEU A 7 16.22 18.67 -10.70
CA LEU A 7 15.84 19.11 -9.36
C LEU A 7 16.88 18.69 -8.30
N ALA A 8 17.45 17.50 -8.41
CA ALA A 8 18.54 17.06 -7.54
C ALA A 8 19.83 17.92 -7.72
N GLN A 9 20.04 18.48 -8.92
CA GLN A 9 21.17 19.38 -9.20
C GLN A 9 20.94 20.83 -8.76
N SER A 10 19.68 21.23 -8.52
CA SER A 10 19.37 22.63 -8.14
C SER A 10 19.59 22.96 -6.67
N GLY A 11 19.94 21.99 -5.83
CA GLY A 11 20.20 22.22 -4.40
C GLY A 11 18.98 22.67 -3.60
N GLN A 12 17.78 22.64 -4.18
CA GLN A 12 16.54 22.96 -3.45
C GLN A 12 16.24 21.86 -2.44
N SER A 13 16.15 22.24 -1.18
CA SER A 13 15.70 21.35 -0.12
C SER A 13 14.28 20.93 -0.42
N LEU A 14 14.04 19.60 -0.44
CA LEU A 14 12.70 19.05 -0.52
C LEU A 14 11.83 19.58 0.63
N PRO A 15 10.53 19.78 0.42
CA PRO A 15 9.62 20.16 1.50
C PRO A 15 9.77 19.25 2.71
N GLY A 16 9.59 19.80 3.90
CA GLY A 16 9.95 19.16 5.17
C GLY A 16 9.24 17.84 5.57
N CYS A 17 8.39 17.29 4.68
CA CYS A 17 7.73 16.00 4.90
C CYS A 17 8.43 14.82 4.20
N TRP A 18 9.36 15.09 3.29
CA TRP A 18 10.01 14.06 2.50
C TRP A 18 11.50 14.26 2.39
N PRO A 19 12.21 13.17 2.31
CA PRO A 19 12.18 12.14 3.32
C PRO A 19 12.69 12.74 4.61
N GLN A 20 12.13 12.33 5.71
CA GLN A 20 12.77 12.65 6.98
C GLN A 20 14.17 12.04 6.96
N GLU A 21 15.17 12.77 7.43
CA GLU A 21 16.51 12.23 7.53
C GLU A 21 16.51 11.08 8.54
N TYR A 22 17.20 9.99 8.20
CA TYR A 22 17.42 8.92 9.13
C TYR A 22 18.39 9.38 10.24
N SER A 23 18.08 9.03 11.47
CA SER A 23 19.04 9.02 12.56
C SER A 23 19.85 7.73 12.48
N VAL A 24 21.18 7.85 12.45
CA VAL A 24 22.08 6.69 12.36
C VAL A 24 22.90 6.60 13.62
N GLN A 25 22.92 5.41 14.24
CA GLN A 25 23.70 5.10 15.43
C GLN A 25 24.44 3.78 15.23
N GLN A 26 25.73 3.79 15.50
CA GLN A 26 26.57 2.61 15.50
C GLN A 26 27.07 2.33 16.92
N ASP A 27 26.89 1.10 17.37
CA ASP A 27 27.44 0.58 18.61
C ASP A 27 28.45 -0.52 18.29
N ASP A 28 29.72 -0.17 18.37
CA ASP A 28 30.83 -1.07 18.06
C ASP A 28 30.93 -2.22 19.07
N THR A 29 30.45 -2.03 20.31
CA THR A 29 30.48 -3.05 21.36
C THR A 29 29.53 -4.18 21.03
N SER A 30 28.28 -3.88 20.75
CA SER A 30 27.31 -4.86 20.33
C SER A 30 27.47 -5.26 18.86
N GLY A 31 28.13 -4.44 18.03
CA GLY A 31 28.26 -4.60 16.60
C GLY A 31 26.94 -4.33 15.88
N MET A 32 26.19 -3.33 16.31
CA MET A 32 24.91 -2.97 15.72
C MET A 32 24.98 -1.60 15.06
N LEU A 33 24.45 -1.51 13.82
CA LEU A 33 24.19 -0.25 13.12
C LEU A 33 22.68 -0.05 13.02
N THR A 34 22.16 1.01 13.63
CA THR A 34 20.72 1.32 13.68
C THR A 34 20.43 2.54 12.82
N LEU A 35 19.49 2.39 11.89
CA LEU A 35 18.92 3.47 11.10
C LEU A 35 17.46 3.66 11.52
N SER A 36 17.09 4.85 11.96
CA SER A 36 15.75 5.11 12.50
C SER A 36 15.10 6.36 11.93
N THR A 37 13.79 6.31 11.85
CA THR A 37 12.87 7.40 11.56
C THR A 37 11.93 7.57 12.77
N PRO A 38 11.06 8.58 12.82
CA PRO A 38 10.02 8.66 13.85
C PRO A 38 9.04 7.47 13.84
N TYR A 39 8.99 6.69 12.75
CA TYR A 39 7.99 5.64 12.54
C TYR A 39 8.54 4.23 12.75
N TYR A 40 9.81 4.00 12.40
CA TYR A 40 10.45 2.68 12.51
C TYR A 40 11.96 2.78 12.65
N ALA A 41 12.56 1.71 13.13
CA ALA A 41 13.99 1.51 13.17
C ALA A 41 14.38 0.18 12.54
N VAL A 42 15.50 0.17 11.80
CA VAL A 42 16.11 -1.01 11.20
C VAL A 42 17.52 -1.18 11.77
N GLN A 43 17.87 -2.39 12.18
CA GLN A 43 19.20 -2.68 12.71
C GLN A 43 19.93 -3.71 11.85
N HIS A 44 21.16 -3.37 11.47
CA HIS A 44 22.11 -4.29 10.88
C HIS A 44 23.02 -4.88 11.96
N ASN A 45 23.28 -6.19 11.85
CA ASN A 45 24.27 -6.84 12.70
C ASN A 45 25.62 -6.93 11.99
N LEU A 46 26.57 -6.08 12.42
CA LEU A 46 27.90 -5.95 11.81
C LEU A 46 28.76 -7.21 12.04
N LYS A 47 28.43 -8.03 13.04
CA LYS A 47 29.11 -9.29 13.33
C LYS A 47 28.49 -10.50 12.62
N LYS A 48 27.41 -10.28 11.87
CA LYS A 48 26.67 -11.32 11.14
C LYS A 48 26.39 -10.88 9.70
N GLY A 49 27.43 -10.76 8.91
CA GLY A 49 27.33 -10.43 7.49
C GLY A 49 26.72 -9.07 7.16
N GLY A 50 26.53 -8.18 8.14
CA GLY A 50 25.81 -6.91 7.94
C GLY A 50 24.32 -7.08 7.67
N ALA A 51 23.76 -8.24 7.97
CA ALA A 51 22.36 -8.55 7.70
C ALA A 51 21.41 -7.70 8.55
N ILE A 52 20.22 -7.38 8.01
CA ILE A 52 19.12 -6.79 8.78
C ILE A 52 18.67 -7.83 9.81
N SER A 53 18.78 -7.50 11.08
CA SER A 53 18.48 -8.39 12.20
C SER A 53 17.28 -7.96 13.04
N LYS A 54 16.87 -6.69 12.91
CA LYS A 54 15.71 -6.15 13.61
C LYS A 54 15.01 -5.09 12.77
N ILE A 55 13.69 -5.16 12.76
CA ILE A 55 12.79 -4.09 12.30
C ILE A 55 11.78 -3.87 13.41
N LYS A 56 11.66 -2.64 13.89
CA LYS A 56 10.75 -2.24 14.95
C LYS A 56 9.98 -0.99 14.55
N TYR A 57 8.68 -1.01 14.75
CA TYR A 57 7.82 0.14 14.54
C TYR A 57 7.65 0.92 15.85
N THR A 58 7.78 2.25 15.80
CA THR A 58 7.71 3.12 16.99
C THR A 58 6.37 3.00 17.70
N HIS A 59 5.29 2.93 16.95
CA HIS A 59 3.93 2.81 17.47
C HIS A 59 3.37 1.39 17.34
N GLY A 60 4.25 0.42 17.08
CA GLY A 60 3.92 -0.99 17.01
C GLY A 60 3.82 -1.66 18.37
N LYS A 61 3.30 -2.89 18.37
CA LYS A 61 3.19 -3.75 19.55
C LYS A 61 4.30 -4.81 19.61
N VAL A 62 4.94 -5.09 18.49
CA VAL A 62 5.97 -6.12 18.36
C VAL A 62 7.35 -5.48 18.52
N ASP A 63 8.19 -6.01 19.40
CA ASP A 63 9.54 -5.48 19.62
C ASP A 63 10.46 -5.70 18.43
N ASN A 64 10.28 -6.80 17.72
CA ASN A 64 11.00 -7.10 16.48
C ASN A 64 10.11 -7.90 15.54
N VAL A 65 9.85 -7.40 14.34
CA VAL A 65 9.11 -8.16 13.33
C VAL A 65 9.93 -9.31 12.73
N LEU A 66 11.24 -9.37 12.99
CA LEU A 66 12.13 -10.44 12.55
C LEU A 66 12.50 -11.34 13.73
N VAL A 67 12.13 -12.62 13.68
CA VAL A 67 12.62 -13.64 14.63
C VAL A 67 14.03 -14.08 14.29
N ARG A 68 14.38 -14.08 12.98
CA ARG A 68 15.75 -14.34 12.49
C ARG A 68 16.16 -13.30 11.47
N PRO A 69 17.48 -12.96 11.40
CA PRO A 69 18.01 -12.02 10.43
C PRO A 69 17.68 -12.41 8.99
N ILE A 70 17.53 -11.38 8.15
CA ILE A 70 17.41 -11.58 6.70
C ILE A 70 18.75 -12.05 6.15
N LYS A 71 18.77 -13.20 5.48
CA LYS A 71 19.97 -13.79 4.93
C LYS A 71 19.90 -14.09 3.45
N THR A 72 21.07 -14.16 2.82
CA THR A 72 21.31 -14.68 1.48
C THR A 72 21.98 -16.04 1.59
N SER A 73 21.59 -17.01 0.77
CA SER A 73 22.23 -18.32 0.80
C SER A 73 22.27 -18.99 -0.57
N VAL A 74 23.24 -19.92 -0.71
CA VAL A 74 23.30 -20.87 -1.82
C VAL A 74 23.34 -22.29 -1.27
N GLN A 75 22.61 -23.19 -1.90
CA GLN A 75 22.71 -24.62 -1.66
C GLN A 75 23.37 -25.27 -2.87
N ILE A 76 24.49 -25.93 -2.65
CA ILE A 76 25.19 -26.67 -3.72
C ILE A 76 24.61 -28.06 -3.94
N GLU A 77 25.04 -28.73 -5.00
CA GLU A 77 24.50 -30.01 -5.50
C GLU A 77 24.45 -31.10 -4.41
N ASN A 78 25.44 -31.19 -3.54
CA ASN A 78 25.49 -32.17 -2.45
C ASN A 78 24.59 -31.84 -1.24
N GLY A 79 23.78 -30.75 -1.31
CA GLY A 79 22.88 -30.32 -0.25
C GLY A 79 23.48 -29.37 0.78
N THR A 80 24.79 -29.10 0.74
CA THR A 80 25.43 -28.16 1.68
C THR A 80 24.95 -26.74 1.41
N THR A 81 24.56 -26.02 2.47
CA THR A 81 24.11 -24.63 2.40
C THR A 81 25.17 -23.69 2.98
N PHE A 82 25.40 -22.59 2.29
CA PHE A 82 26.29 -21.48 2.68
C PHE A 82 25.48 -20.20 2.73
N ASP A 83 25.73 -19.35 3.73
CA ASP A 83 25.02 -18.07 3.89
C ASP A 83 25.95 -16.91 4.30
N ASP A 84 25.43 -15.67 4.20
CA ASP A 84 26.14 -14.44 4.55
C ASP A 84 26.13 -14.18 6.07
N VAL A 85 25.10 -14.60 6.78
CA VAL A 85 24.92 -14.36 8.22
C VAL A 85 25.97 -15.09 9.06
N GLY A 86 26.45 -16.23 8.58
CA GLY A 86 27.51 -16.99 9.23
C GLY A 86 28.90 -16.33 9.16
N ASN A 87 29.11 -15.28 8.37
CA ASN A 87 30.42 -14.68 8.13
C ASN A 87 30.73 -13.49 9.07
N PRO A 88 31.59 -13.67 10.09
CA PRO A 88 31.99 -12.58 10.99
C PRO A 88 32.99 -11.60 10.36
N ALA A 89 33.59 -11.94 9.23
CA ALA A 89 34.60 -11.15 8.53
C ALA A 89 34.00 -10.28 7.39
N ALA A 90 32.68 -10.04 7.44
CA ALA A 90 32.05 -9.17 6.45
C ALA A 90 32.60 -7.74 6.55
N HIS A 91 32.92 -7.18 5.38
CA HIS A 91 33.25 -5.76 5.30
C HIS A 91 31.98 -4.95 5.15
N ILE A 92 31.70 -4.03 6.09
CA ILE A 92 30.48 -3.22 6.09
C ILE A 92 30.87 -1.75 6.07
N CYS A 93 30.23 -1.00 5.17
CA CYS A 93 30.43 0.43 5.02
C CYS A 93 29.07 1.13 5.05
N HIS A 94 29.00 2.22 5.84
CA HIS A 94 27.85 3.14 5.83
C HIS A 94 28.27 4.45 5.17
N THR A 95 27.47 4.95 4.26
CA THR A 95 27.66 6.23 3.57
C THR A 95 26.34 6.97 3.41
N LYS A 96 26.41 8.26 3.13
CA LYS A 96 25.23 9.11 2.90
C LYS A 96 25.34 9.83 1.57
N THR A 97 24.28 9.80 0.77
CA THR A 97 24.17 10.56 -0.47
C THR A 97 22.90 11.39 -0.46
N GLY A 98 23.03 12.71 -0.31
CA GLY A 98 21.88 13.59 -0.09
C GLY A 98 21.17 13.24 1.22
N LYS A 99 19.88 12.85 1.13
CA LYS A 99 19.08 12.37 2.26
C LYS A 99 19.00 10.84 2.35
N THR A 100 19.65 10.13 1.44
CA THR A 100 19.65 8.66 1.37
C THR A 100 20.81 8.10 2.17
N GLU A 101 20.54 7.28 3.16
CA GLU A 101 21.55 6.50 3.86
C GLU A 101 21.78 5.20 3.09
N ILE A 102 23.03 4.81 2.92
CA ILE A 102 23.45 3.65 2.15
C ILE A 102 24.32 2.76 3.02
N VAL A 103 23.90 1.51 3.20
CA VAL A 103 24.69 0.47 3.86
C VAL A 103 25.15 -0.53 2.81
N ILE A 104 26.43 -0.81 2.76
CA ILE A 104 27.03 -1.79 1.84
C ILE A 104 27.67 -2.87 2.69
N SER A 105 27.34 -4.12 2.42
CA SER A 105 27.96 -5.31 3.02
C SER A 105 28.59 -6.17 1.93
N GLU A 106 29.84 -6.57 2.12
CA GLU A 106 30.57 -7.48 1.23
C GLU A 106 31.15 -8.63 2.05
N CYS A 107 30.83 -9.88 1.69
CA CYS A 107 31.38 -11.06 2.36
C CYS A 107 31.36 -12.29 1.44
N SER A 108 32.07 -13.35 1.84
CA SER A 108 31.88 -14.67 1.26
C SER A 108 30.71 -15.37 1.94
N LEU A 109 29.99 -16.22 1.21
CA LEU A 109 29.01 -17.13 1.82
C LEU A 109 29.77 -18.30 2.48
N VAL A 110 29.46 -18.56 3.75
CA VAL A 110 30.14 -19.57 4.54
C VAL A 110 29.19 -20.64 5.06
N GLY A 111 29.68 -21.86 5.18
CA GLY A 111 28.98 -22.98 5.80
C GLY A 111 29.00 -22.90 7.33
N GLN A 112 28.21 -23.75 7.99
CA GLN A 112 28.12 -23.80 9.46
C GLN A 112 29.46 -24.03 10.15
N ASN A 113 30.42 -24.71 9.50
CA ASN A 113 31.75 -24.98 9.98
C ASN A 113 32.77 -23.88 9.60
N GLY A 114 32.34 -22.75 9.05
CA GLY A 114 33.20 -21.67 8.58
C GLY A 114 33.86 -21.93 7.21
N GLN A 115 33.52 -23.00 6.52
CA GLN A 115 34.01 -23.29 5.17
C GLN A 115 33.52 -22.21 4.19
N ASP A 116 34.44 -21.67 3.38
CA ASP A 116 34.11 -20.73 2.30
C ASP A 116 33.52 -21.49 1.10
N SER A 117 32.42 -20.98 0.54
CA SER A 117 31.78 -21.53 -0.66
C SER A 117 32.51 -21.15 -1.96
N GLY A 118 33.38 -20.13 -1.92
CA GLY A 118 33.91 -19.46 -3.09
C GLY A 118 32.94 -18.45 -3.74
N VAL A 119 31.70 -18.32 -3.21
CA VAL A 119 30.72 -17.32 -3.68
C VAL A 119 30.83 -16.10 -2.78
N LYS A 120 31.05 -14.92 -3.39
CA LYS A 120 31.00 -13.64 -2.68
C LYS A 120 29.66 -12.96 -2.93
N VAL A 121 29.15 -12.25 -1.92
CA VAL A 121 27.96 -11.44 -2.02
C VAL A 121 28.29 -9.99 -1.63
N LYS A 122 27.80 -9.05 -2.46
CA LYS A 122 27.75 -7.63 -2.14
C LYS A 122 26.29 -7.23 -2.06
N THR A 123 25.88 -6.70 -0.91
CA THR A 123 24.52 -6.17 -0.70
C THR A 123 24.60 -4.69 -0.49
N THR A 124 23.84 -3.93 -1.27
CA THR A 124 23.65 -2.48 -1.08
C THR A 124 22.21 -2.24 -0.61
N TYR A 125 22.07 -1.58 0.51
CA TYR A 125 20.79 -1.16 1.10
C TYR A 125 20.69 0.36 0.97
N GLU A 126 19.75 0.86 0.16
CA GLU A 126 19.45 2.28 0.04
C GLU A 126 18.17 2.58 0.84
N TYR A 127 18.31 3.34 1.93
CA TYR A 127 17.22 3.71 2.82
C TYR A 127 16.48 4.93 2.28
N ARG A 128 15.24 4.71 1.90
CA ARG A 128 14.33 5.69 1.33
C ARG A 128 13.09 5.86 2.24
N TRP A 129 12.19 6.72 1.83
CA TRP A 129 10.95 6.94 2.57
C TRP A 129 10.00 5.74 2.52
N GLY A 130 9.82 5.08 3.67
CA GLY A 130 8.91 3.93 3.76
C GLY A 130 9.37 2.68 3.00
N TYR A 131 10.60 2.66 2.49
CA TYR A 131 11.14 1.47 1.83
C TYR A 131 12.68 1.45 1.81
N ILE A 132 13.20 0.26 1.60
CA ILE A 132 14.61 0.01 1.39
C ILE A 132 14.76 -0.58 -0.01
N LYS A 133 15.52 0.07 -0.89
CA LYS A 133 15.95 -0.54 -2.14
C LYS A 133 17.17 -1.42 -1.87
N ILE A 134 17.11 -2.68 -2.27
CA ILE A 134 18.16 -3.65 -2.00
C ILE A 134 18.69 -4.17 -3.33
N ARG A 135 20.00 -4.05 -3.51
CA ARG A 135 20.74 -4.67 -4.62
C ARG A 135 21.64 -5.74 -4.07
N LYS A 136 21.48 -6.99 -4.52
CA LYS A 136 22.37 -8.09 -4.21
C LYS A 136 23.12 -8.54 -5.44
N THR A 137 24.45 -8.47 -5.37
CA THR A 137 25.33 -8.95 -6.43
C THR A 137 26.11 -10.15 -5.90
N LEU A 138 25.94 -11.30 -6.55
CA LEU A 138 26.66 -12.54 -6.25
C LEU A 138 27.73 -12.78 -7.30
N TYR A 139 28.92 -13.09 -6.84
CA TYR A 139 30.09 -13.40 -7.66
C TYR A 139 30.42 -14.88 -7.49
N PHE A 140 30.14 -15.66 -8.51
CA PHE A 140 30.47 -17.09 -8.56
C PHE A 140 31.89 -17.32 -9.07
N PRO A 141 32.56 -18.42 -8.68
CA PRO A 141 33.90 -18.72 -9.12
C PRO A 141 33.97 -18.96 -10.65
N ALA A 142 35.16 -18.73 -11.23
CA ALA A 142 35.37 -18.84 -12.66
C ALA A 142 35.16 -20.28 -13.19
N ASP A 143 35.48 -21.28 -12.35
CA ASP A 143 35.36 -22.71 -12.70
C ASP A 143 33.92 -23.24 -12.60
N SER A 144 32.96 -22.36 -12.39
CA SER A 144 31.57 -22.67 -12.11
C SER A 144 31.31 -23.43 -10.79
N LEU A 145 30.17 -23.23 -10.20
CA LEU A 145 29.68 -23.95 -9.03
C LEU A 145 28.30 -24.52 -9.31
N ARG A 146 28.11 -25.80 -9.02
CA ARG A 146 26.79 -26.43 -9.21
C ARG A 146 25.85 -26.12 -8.07
N ILE A 147 24.79 -25.38 -8.39
CA ILE A 147 23.83 -24.83 -7.44
C ILE A 147 22.48 -25.55 -7.60
N LYS A 148 21.91 -25.96 -6.50
CA LYS A 148 20.56 -26.49 -6.40
C LYS A 148 19.54 -25.39 -6.04
N ASN A 149 19.92 -24.47 -5.12
CA ASN A 149 19.07 -23.40 -4.66
C ASN A 149 19.87 -22.12 -4.46
N LEU A 150 19.34 -20.99 -4.95
CA LEU A 150 19.86 -19.65 -4.71
C LEU A 150 18.76 -18.82 -4.04
N THR A 151 18.98 -18.36 -2.82
CA THR A 151 18.03 -17.57 -2.04
C THR A 151 18.60 -16.18 -1.81
N VAL A 152 17.91 -15.14 -2.24
CA VAL A 152 18.32 -13.74 -2.06
C VAL A 152 17.75 -13.10 -0.81
N LEU A 153 16.63 -13.62 -0.31
CA LEU A 153 16.04 -13.26 0.97
C LEU A 153 15.50 -14.52 1.63
N SER A 154 15.95 -14.79 2.84
CA SER A 154 15.33 -15.75 3.74
C SER A 154 15.26 -15.16 5.13
N ALA A 155 14.08 -15.19 5.76
CA ALA A 155 13.84 -14.66 7.11
C ALA A 155 12.73 -15.43 7.81
N ILE A 156 12.67 -15.31 9.14
CA ILE A 156 11.51 -15.73 9.91
C ILE A 156 10.92 -14.46 10.54
N PHE A 157 9.66 -14.19 10.21
CA PHE A 157 8.90 -13.08 10.75
C PHE A 157 8.09 -13.51 11.95
N ASP A 158 7.79 -12.58 12.86
CA ASP A 158 6.96 -12.82 14.02
C ASP A 158 5.60 -13.46 13.64
N ALA A 159 5.11 -14.37 14.44
CA ALA A 159 3.89 -15.11 14.16
C ALA A 159 2.65 -14.20 14.00
N SER A 160 2.63 -13.04 14.64
CA SER A 160 1.55 -12.05 14.49
C SER A 160 1.44 -11.49 13.08
N MET A 161 2.51 -11.53 12.27
CA MET A 161 2.50 -11.12 10.87
C MET A 161 1.63 -12.01 9.97
N SER A 162 0.95 -12.99 10.53
CA SER A 162 0.04 -13.90 9.83
C SER A 162 -1.40 -13.38 9.69
N ASP A 163 -1.74 -12.24 10.30
CA ASP A 163 -3.10 -11.71 10.23
C ASP A 163 -3.49 -11.32 8.81
N TYR A 164 -2.56 -10.73 8.06
CA TYR A 164 -2.74 -10.39 6.67
C TYR A 164 -1.56 -10.88 5.84
N GLY A 165 -1.87 -11.52 4.75
CA GLY A 165 -0.93 -11.86 3.70
C GLY A 165 -1.50 -11.47 2.36
N TYR A 166 -0.68 -10.90 1.52
CA TYR A 166 -1.01 -10.64 0.14
C TYR A 166 0.12 -11.11 -0.75
N ARG A 167 -0.23 -11.72 -1.84
CA ARG A 167 0.70 -12.23 -2.81
C ARG A 167 0.15 -12.02 -4.21
N GLU A 168 0.97 -11.53 -5.10
CA GLU A 168 0.65 -11.45 -6.52
C GLU A 168 1.71 -12.16 -7.35
N GLY A 169 1.25 -12.86 -8.37
CA GLY A 169 2.09 -13.48 -9.38
C GLY A 169 1.37 -13.52 -10.72
N ILE A 170 2.10 -13.88 -11.77
CA ILE A 170 1.53 -14.11 -13.10
C ILE A 170 1.39 -15.61 -13.28
N THR A 171 0.23 -16.10 -13.73
CA THR A 171 0.03 -17.50 -14.10
C THR A 171 0.06 -17.66 -15.61
N GLU A 172 0.50 -18.83 -16.06
CA GLU A 172 0.67 -19.12 -17.49
C GLU A 172 -0.65 -19.23 -18.27
N GLN A 173 -1.70 -19.66 -17.59
CA GLN A 173 -2.93 -20.11 -18.25
C GLN A 173 -3.72 -19.02 -18.97
N GLU A 174 -3.42 -17.75 -18.72
CA GLU A 174 -4.32 -16.67 -19.16
C GLU A 174 -3.66 -15.64 -20.08
N GLY A 175 -2.33 -15.73 -20.34
CA GLY A 175 -1.65 -14.72 -21.19
C GLY A 175 -1.82 -13.28 -20.70
N GLU A 176 -2.67 -13.09 -19.73
CA GLU A 176 -2.94 -11.90 -18.96
C GLU A 176 -2.46 -12.15 -17.55
N ALA A 177 -1.90 -11.15 -16.91
CA ALA A 177 -1.65 -11.25 -15.49
C ALA A 177 -2.99 -11.53 -14.80
N PRO A 178 -3.29 -12.76 -14.40
CA PRO A 178 -4.48 -12.98 -13.63
C PRO A 178 -4.19 -12.29 -12.32
N PHE A 179 -4.97 -11.32 -12.06
CA PHE A 179 -5.02 -10.69 -10.79
C PHE A 179 -5.72 -11.65 -9.84
N SER A 180 -4.99 -12.66 -9.37
CA SER A 180 -5.47 -13.43 -8.24
C SER A 180 -5.31 -12.57 -7.00
N PHE A 181 -6.30 -11.74 -6.78
CA PHE A 181 -6.44 -10.95 -5.57
C PHE A 181 -6.70 -11.88 -4.41
N GLY A 182 -5.88 -11.78 -3.40
CA GLY A 182 -6.12 -12.49 -2.19
C GLY A 182 -5.35 -11.90 -1.04
N ILE A 183 -5.93 -10.90 -0.36
CA ILE A 183 -5.59 -10.73 1.04
C ILE A 183 -6.09 -11.99 1.73
N CYS A 184 -5.18 -12.72 2.36
CA CYS A 184 -5.48 -13.93 3.09
C CYS A 184 -5.05 -13.76 4.56
N ARG A 185 -5.70 -14.51 5.43
CA ARG A 185 -5.26 -14.67 6.81
C ARG A 185 -4.41 -15.93 6.90
N TRP A 186 -3.10 -15.78 6.95
CA TRP A 186 -2.18 -16.90 7.03
C TRP A 186 -2.35 -17.72 8.31
N GLY A 187 -2.64 -17.08 9.44
CA GLY A 187 -2.77 -17.72 10.75
C GLY A 187 -4.02 -18.58 10.94
N LYS A 188 -5.00 -18.53 10.03
CA LYS A 188 -6.18 -19.44 10.05
C LYS A 188 -6.01 -20.67 9.19
N ALA A 189 -4.92 -20.82 8.45
CA ALA A 189 -4.56 -22.10 7.89
C ALA A 189 -4.43 -23.08 9.05
N LYS A 190 -5.26 -24.14 9.08
CA LYS A 190 -5.18 -25.20 10.12
C LYS A 190 -3.73 -25.67 10.20
N ALA A 191 -3.22 -25.88 11.41
CA ALA A 191 -1.95 -26.53 11.63
C ALA A 191 -1.89 -27.81 10.77
N GLY A 192 -1.00 -27.87 9.78
CA GLY A 192 -0.95 -28.93 8.77
C GLY A 192 -1.63 -28.62 7.43
N ALA A 193 -2.34 -27.49 7.26
CA ALA A 193 -2.64 -26.97 5.95
C ALA A 193 -1.36 -26.41 5.36
N GLN A 194 -0.96 -26.98 4.23
CA GLN A 194 0.21 -26.54 3.48
C GLN A 194 0.28 -25.03 3.43
N SER A 195 1.51 -24.52 3.51
CA SER A 195 1.92 -23.26 2.95
C SER A 195 0.93 -22.79 1.88
N ALA A 196 0.67 -21.50 1.80
CA ALA A 196 0.07 -20.95 0.60
C ALA A 196 0.67 -21.74 -0.58
N PRO A 197 -0.15 -22.25 -1.51
CA PRO A 197 0.35 -23.12 -2.56
C PRO A 197 1.60 -22.49 -3.13
N PRO A 198 2.68 -23.25 -3.35
CA PRO A 198 3.90 -22.70 -3.88
C PRO A 198 3.50 -21.83 -5.07
N LEU A 199 4.07 -20.64 -5.15
CA LEU A 199 3.93 -19.82 -6.34
C LEU A 199 4.66 -20.56 -7.48
N ASN A 200 4.03 -21.58 -8.02
CA ASN A 200 4.40 -22.10 -9.33
C ASN A 200 4.02 -21.05 -10.37
N THR A 201 4.63 -19.89 -10.24
CA THR A 201 4.49 -18.85 -11.21
C THR A 201 5.73 -18.88 -12.05
N HIS A 202 5.55 -18.91 -13.33
CA HIS A 202 6.63 -18.76 -14.30
C HIS A 202 7.25 -17.35 -14.27
N TYR A 203 6.85 -16.54 -13.26
CA TYR A 203 7.24 -15.15 -13.13
C TYR A 203 7.48 -14.81 -11.68
N VAL A 204 8.43 -13.91 -11.44
CA VAL A 204 8.72 -13.39 -10.11
C VAL A 204 7.48 -12.71 -9.54
N PRO A 205 7.08 -13.06 -8.32
CA PRO A 205 5.95 -12.40 -7.68
C PRO A 205 6.22 -10.92 -7.50
N ARG A 206 5.23 -10.11 -7.80
CA ARG A 206 5.32 -8.65 -7.68
C ARG A 206 5.31 -8.21 -6.23
N TYR A 207 4.45 -8.81 -5.44
CA TYR A 207 4.25 -8.44 -4.04
C TYR A 207 4.18 -9.65 -3.14
N LEU A 208 4.69 -9.43 -1.96
CA LEU A 208 4.42 -10.22 -0.78
C LEU A 208 4.20 -9.25 0.36
N VAL A 209 3.03 -9.26 0.97
CA VAL A 209 2.75 -8.49 2.18
C VAL A 209 2.54 -9.46 3.33
N LEU A 210 3.20 -9.19 4.44
CA LEU A 210 2.97 -9.83 5.72
C LEU A 210 2.71 -8.73 6.75
N ALA A 211 1.59 -8.81 7.45
CA ALA A 211 1.24 -7.80 8.45
C ALA A 211 0.34 -8.36 9.55
N ASN A 212 0.41 -7.75 10.73
CA ASN A 212 -0.56 -7.94 11.79
C ASN A 212 -1.73 -6.95 11.67
N HIS A 213 -2.74 -7.12 12.49
CA HIS A 213 -3.91 -6.23 12.53
C HIS A 213 -3.56 -4.77 12.83
N GLY A 214 -2.44 -4.49 13.50
CA GLY A 214 -1.89 -3.15 13.70
C GLY A 214 -1.09 -2.61 12.51
N ILE A 215 -1.00 -3.38 11.42
CA ILE A 215 -0.20 -3.08 10.21
C ILE A 215 1.31 -2.94 10.47
N GLU A 216 1.81 -3.50 11.55
CA GLU A 216 3.23 -3.76 11.62
C GLU A 216 3.55 -4.90 10.66
N GLY A 217 4.43 -4.67 9.71
CA GLY A 217 4.69 -5.69 8.70
C GLY A 217 5.71 -5.27 7.69
N ILE A 218 5.81 -6.02 6.63
CA ILE A 218 6.64 -5.72 5.48
C ILE A 218 5.92 -6.03 4.17
N GLU A 219 6.32 -5.32 3.15
CA GLU A 219 6.04 -5.60 1.75
C GLU A 219 7.35 -5.95 1.05
N TRP A 220 7.34 -6.99 0.23
CA TRP A 220 8.44 -7.30 -0.66
C TRP A 220 7.96 -7.22 -2.11
N PHE A 221 8.77 -6.63 -3.00
CA PHE A 221 8.49 -6.59 -4.43
C PHE A 221 9.78 -6.43 -5.24
N VAL A 222 9.76 -6.93 -6.48
CA VAL A 222 10.90 -6.82 -7.38
C VAL A 222 11.04 -5.41 -7.95
N SER A 223 12.22 -5.07 -8.42
CA SER A 223 12.45 -3.91 -9.29
C SER A 223 11.84 -4.13 -10.68
N SER A 224 11.77 -3.08 -11.47
CA SER A 224 11.24 -3.14 -12.84
C SER A 224 12.02 -4.08 -13.74
N ASP A 225 13.31 -4.26 -13.54
CA ASP A 225 14.15 -5.17 -14.32
C ASP A 225 14.11 -6.59 -13.77
N LEU A 226 13.52 -7.52 -14.53
CA LEU A 226 13.40 -8.93 -14.19
C LEU A 226 14.42 -9.83 -14.85
N SER A 227 15.30 -9.31 -15.72
CA SER A 227 16.14 -10.13 -16.58
C SER A 227 17.01 -11.16 -15.85
N GLN A 228 17.40 -10.87 -14.60
CA GLN A 228 18.24 -11.78 -13.78
C GLN A 228 17.45 -12.65 -12.80
N TRP A 229 16.14 -12.46 -12.71
CA TRP A 229 15.27 -13.25 -11.85
C TRP A 229 14.77 -14.53 -12.52
N ASP A 230 14.82 -14.61 -13.83
CA ASP A 230 14.31 -15.73 -14.59
C ASP A 230 15.46 -16.62 -15.09
N PHE A 231 15.67 -17.74 -14.42
CA PHE A 231 16.63 -18.76 -14.81
C PHE A 231 15.94 -19.82 -15.67
N GLN A 232 15.62 -19.50 -16.93
CA GLN A 232 15.08 -20.49 -17.87
C GLN A 232 16.16 -21.51 -18.27
N LEU A 233 16.21 -22.61 -17.56
CA LEU A 233 17.32 -23.54 -17.66
C LEU A 233 17.18 -24.60 -18.73
N THR A 234 15.99 -24.92 -19.19
CA THR A 234 15.79 -26.11 -20.01
C THR A 234 14.80 -25.94 -21.15
N GLY A 235 14.27 -24.75 -21.39
CA GLY A 235 13.15 -24.54 -22.31
C GLY A 235 11.84 -25.15 -21.80
N ARG A 236 11.84 -25.71 -20.60
CA ARG A 236 10.65 -26.15 -19.86
C ARG A 236 10.28 -25.06 -18.88
N ARG A 237 9.19 -24.39 -19.14
CA ARG A 237 8.59 -23.51 -18.15
C ARG A 237 8.24 -24.34 -16.92
N GLY A 238 8.69 -23.89 -15.74
CA GLY A 238 8.41 -24.53 -14.46
C GLY A 238 9.63 -25.11 -13.73
N ASP A 239 10.74 -25.37 -14.41
CA ASP A 239 11.96 -25.88 -13.78
C ASP A 239 12.96 -24.73 -13.57
N GLY A 240 13.23 -24.37 -12.31
CA GLY A 240 14.28 -23.41 -11.97
C GLY A 240 13.87 -21.95 -11.96
N LEU A 241 12.58 -21.68 -11.87
CA LEU A 241 12.03 -20.33 -11.78
C LEU A 241 12.11 -19.79 -10.35
N CYS A 242 11.90 -18.47 -10.21
CA CYS A 242 11.83 -17.85 -8.91
C CYS A 242 10.65 -18.40 -8.12
N ASP A 243 10.98 -18.98 -6.98
CA ASP A 243 10.01 -19.47 -6.01
C ASP A 243 9.98 -18.56 -4.78
N VAL A 244 8.77 -18.31 -4.28
CA VAL A 244 8.57 -17.77 -2.95
C VAL A 244 8.00 -18.86 -2.06
N HIS A 245 8.77 -19.25 -1.06
CA HIS A 245 8.35 -20.22 -0.08
C HIS A 245 7.86 -19.51 1.18
N LEU A 246 6.67 -19.85 1.62
CA LEU A 246 6.05 -19.38 2.86
C LEU A 246 5.67 -20.59 3.69
N ASN A 247 6.25 -20.71 4.88
CA ASN A 247 5.95 -21.78 5.82
C ASN A 247 5.60 -21.21 7.18
N LEU A 248 4.53 -21.73 7.80
CA LEU A 248 4.24 -21.46 9.20
C LEU A 248 5.10 -22.39 10.06
N GLU A 249 5.99 -21.80 10.84
CA GLU A 249 6.82 -22.50 11.81
C GLU A 249 6.37 -22.15 13.24
N PRO A 250 6.74 -22.95 14.26
CA PRO A 250 6.43 -22.61 15.66
C PRO A 250 6.99 -21.24 16.09
N ALA A 251 8.09 -20.80 15.46
CA ALA A 251 8.74 -19.53 15.75
C ALA A 251 8.10 -18.35 15.02
N GLY A 252 7.33 -18.57 13.95
CA GLY A 252 6.77 -17.52 13.13
C GLY A 252 6.55 -17.91 11.67
N ILE A 253 6.59 -16.94 10.78
CA ILE A 253 6.41 -17.15 9.33
C ILE A 253 7.79 -17.16 8.66
N ALA A 254 8.21 -18.33 8.17
CA ALA A 254 9.41 -18.45 7.36
C ALA A 254 9.10 -18.03 5.92
N VAL A 255 9.90 -17.10 5.39
CA VAL A 255 9.84 -16.63 4.01
C VAL A 255 11.18 -16.86 3.34
N SER A 256 11.17 -17.41 2.14
CA SER A 256 12.35 -17.53 1.29
C SER A 256 12.02 -17.13 -0.13
N ILE A 257 12.83 -16.25 -0.70
CA ILE A 257 12.71 -15.77 -2.07
C ILE A 257 13.90 -16.29 -2.84
N CYS A 258 13.63 -17.22 -3.76
CA CYS A 258 14.61 -18.04 -4.44
C CYS A 258 14.57 -17.77 -5.94
N PRO A 259 15.48 -16.95 -6.50
CA PRO A 259 15.61 -16.83 -7.97
C PRO A 259 15.81 -18.16 -8.67
N LEU A 260 16.47 -19.09 -8.00
CA LEU A 260 16.68 -20.45 -8.47
C LEU A 260 16.28 -21.44 -7.36
N SER A 261 15.36 -22.35 -7.67
CA SER A 261 14.94 -23.44 -6.78
C SER A 261 14.67 -24.68 -7.61
N LEU A 262 15.50 -25.71 -7.46
CA LEU A 262 15.37 -26.98 -8.19
C LEU A 262 14.94 -28.08 -7.23
N ASN A 263 13.90 -28.82 -7.62
CA ASN A 263 13.51 -30.03 -6.89
C ASN A 263 14.59 -31.11 -7.08
N ASP A 264 15.03 -31.30 -8.32
CA ASP A 264 16.03 -32.29 -8.69
C ASP A 264 17.14 -31.66 -9.53
N GLY A 265 18.36 -32.20 -9.38
CA GLY A 265 19.52 -31.76 -10.14
C GLY A 265 20.18 -30.48 -9.62
N SER A 266 21.00 -29.89 -10.44
CA SER A 266 21.74 -28.66 -10.14
C SER A 266 22.17 -27.97 -11.43
N VAL A 267 22.46 -26.68 -11.36
CA VAL A 267 22.90 -25.83 -12.46
C VAL A 267 24.28 -25.29 -12.16
N ALA A 268 25.16 -25.30 -13.16
CA ALA A 268 26.47 -24.69 -13.06
C ALA A 268 26.36 -23.18 -13.25
N LEU A 269 26.61 -22.42 -12.18
CA LEU A 269 26.65 -20.96 -12.21
C LEU A 269 28.12 -20.47 -12.17
N LYS A 270 28.41 -19.44 -12.97
CA LYS A 270 29.70 -18.72 -13.00
C LYS A 270 29.45 -17.23 -13.26
N GLY A 271 30.41 -16.39 -12.88
CA GLY A 271 30.33 -14.95 -13.15
C GLY A 271 29.43 -14.19 -12.16
N VAL A 272 28.72 -13.19 -12.64
CA VAL A 272 28.06 -12.20 -11.78
C VAL A 272 26.54 -12.19 -12.02
N TYR A 273 25.77 -12.27 -10.93
CA TYR A 273 24.31 -12.16 -10.93
C TYR A 273 23.88 -11.06 -9.99
N THR A 274 22.99 -10.19 -10.45
CA THR A 274 22.47 -9.05 -9.65
C THR A 274 20.96 -9.13 -9.55
N PHE A 275 20.44 -8.93 -8.35
CA PHE A 275 19.01 -8.97 -8.02
C PHE A 275 18.62 -7.68 -7.31
N ASP A 276 17.73 -6.91 -7.92
CA ASP A 276 17.21 -5.68 -7.37
C ASP A 276 15.78 -5.89 -6.87
N TYR A 277 15.51 -5.52 -5.62
CA TYR A 277 14.19 -5.62 -5.00
C TYR A 277 14.02 -4.60 -3.88
N TYR A 278 12.82 -4.52 -3.36
CA TYR A 278 12.44 -3.57 -2.31
C TYR A 278 11.83 -4.28 -1.11
N ILE A 279 12.07 -3.71 0.06
CA ILE A 279 11.32 -3.98 1.27
C ILE A 279 10.58 -2.68 1.62
N GLY A 280 9.24 -2.70 1.50
CA GLY A 280 8.36 -1.62 1.92
C GLY A 280 8.00 -1.76 3.40
N MET A 281 7.91 -0.63 4.08
CA MET A 281 7.54 -0.57 5.49
C MET A 281 6.40 0.44 5.66
N PRO A 282 5.27 0.05 6.29
CA PRO A 282 4.19 0.98 6.53
C PRO A 282 4.63 2.11 7.46
N ILE A 283 4.19 3.33 7.16
CA ILE A 283 4.35 4.48 8.04
C ILE A 283 3.21 4.45 9.06
N LEU A 284 3.54 4.16 10.32
CA LEU A 284 2.58 4.08 11.41
C LEU A 284 2.65 5.32 12.29
N GLU A 285 1.54 6.03 12.41
CA GLU A 285 1.37 7.12 13.35
C GLU A 285 0.67 6.64 14.62
N GLY A 286 1.03 7.19 15.78
CA GLY A 286 0.51 6.76 17.08
C GLY A 286 -0.86 7.29 17.45
N HIS A 287 -1.50 8.06 16.58
CA HIS A 287 -2.77 8.73 16.83
C HIS A 287 -3.89 8.23 15.92
N ALA A 288 -5.12 8.58 16.24
CA ALA A 288 -6.30 8.23 15.46
C ALA A 288 -6.20 8.77 14.03
N ASN A 289 -6.76 8.01 13.14
CA ASN A 289 -6.97 8.45 11.77
C ASN A 289 -7.80 9.73 11.75
N LYS A 290 -7.46 10.63 10.85
CA LYS A 290 -8.26 11.84 10.63
C LYS A 290 -9.44 11.46 9.75
N PRO A 291 -10.67 11.39 10.25
CA PRO A 291 -11.83 11.21 9.38
C PRO A 291 -12.14 12.54 8.69
N TRP A 292 -11.22 12.97 7.84
CA TRP A 292 -11.48 14.10 6.98
C TRP A 292 -12.45 13.64 5.91
N LEU A 293 -13.69 14.02 6.09
CA LEU A 293 -14.67 13.75 5.08
C LEU A 293 -14.19 14.30 3.74
N HIS A 294 -14.23 13.42 2.79
CA HIS A 294 -13.87 13.67 1.42
C HIS A 294 -15.12 13.58 0.57
N ARG A 295 -15.43 14.62 -0.17
CA ARG A 295 -16.55 14.67 -1.09
C ARG A 295 -16.05 14.41 -2.50
N THR A 296 -16.48 13.32 -3.10
CA THR A 296 -16.33 13.11 -4.54
C THR A 296 -17.45 13.83 -5.27
N PHE A 297 -17.09 14.54 -6.29
CA PHE A 297 -18.01 15.25 -7.17
C PHE A 297 -17.83 14.78 -8.60
N ASN A 298 -18.88 14.23 -9.18
CA ASN A 298 -18.97 13.97 -10.61
C ASN A 298 -19.85 15.07 -11.24
N ARG A 299 -19.32 15.74 -12.25
CA ARG A 299 -20.11 16.67 -13.02
C ARG A 299 -21.15 15.90 -13.85
N ASN A 300 -22.38 15.86 -13.35
CA ASN A 300 -23.48 15.18 -14.03
C ASN A 300 -24.24 16.18 -14.91
N LYS A 301 -24.38 15.88 -16.21
CA LYS A 301 -25.12 16.73 -17.18
C LYS A 301 -24.70 18.21 -17.18
N GLY A 302 -23.41 18.48 -17.01
CA GLY A 302 -22.86 19.81 -16.99
C GLY A 302 -23.14 20.64 -15.71
N GLN A 303 -23.66 20.00 -14.65
CA GLN A 303 -23.90 20.68 -13.39
C GLN A 303 -22.63 20.75 -12.56
N TRP A 304 -22.39 21.90 -11.92
CA TRP A 304 -21.28 22.14 -11.02
C TRP A 304 -21.77 22.33 -9.60
N LEU A 305 -20.90 22.06 -8.60
CA LEU A 305 -21.21 22.34 -7.21
C LEU A 305 -21.53 23.83 -7.02
N THR A 306 -22.65 24.10 -6.36
CA THR A 306 -23.05 25.45 -5.96
C THR A 306 -22.31 25.87 -4.70
N GLU A 307 -22.24 27.19 -4.45
CA GLU A 307 -21.66 27.74 -3.22
C GLU A 307 -22.36 27.21 -1.98
N GLU A 308 -23.71 27.05 -2.03
CA GLU A 308 -24.47 26.52 -0.89
C GLU A 308 -24.11 25.06 -0.58
N GLU A 309 -23.95 24.20 -1.60
CA GLU A 309 -23.52 22.81 -1.40
C GLU A 309 -22.10 22.75 -0.82
N ILE A 310 -21.18 23.60 -1.31
CA ILE A 310 -19.80 23.67 -0.79
C ILE A 310 -19.81 24.14 0.67
N LYS A 311 -20.63 25.13 1.01
CA LYS A 311 -20.81 25.61 2.39
C LYS A 311 -21.34 24.51 3.32
N GLN A 312 -22.34 23.76 2.88
CA GLN A 312 -22.89 22.61 3.63
C GLN A 312 -21.81 21.53 3.83
N CYS A 313 -20.99 21.26 2.82
CA CYS A 313 -19.84 20.37 2.98
C CYS A 313 -18.86 20.87 4.05
N ALA A 314 -18.53 22.15 4.05
CA ALA A 314 -17.63 22.75 5.04
C ALA A 314 -18.19 22.65 6.46
N GLU A 315 -19.48 22.98 6.62
CA GLU A 315 -20.20 22.88 7.91
C GLU A 315 -20.24 21.45 8.45
N ALA A 316 -20.30 20.48 7.56
CA ALA A 316 -20.23 19.07 7.90
C ALA A 316 -18.81 18.55 8.19
N GLY A 317 -17.79 19.38 8.00
CA GLY A 317 -16.39 19.00 8.26
C GLY A 317 -15.66 18.38 7.08
N VAL A 318 -16.18 18.47 5.85
CA VAL A 318 -15.47 18.06 4.64
C VAL A 318 -14.21 18.91 4.50
N LYS A 319 -13.07 18.27 4.30
CA LYS A 319 -11.75 18.90 4.15
C LYS A 319 -11.20 18.83 2.73
N THR A 320 -11.72 17.92 1.93
CA THR A 320 -11.27 17.74 0.54
C THR A 320 -12.47 17.46 -0.36
N VAL A 321 -12.56 18.16 -1.47
CA VAL A 321 -13.45 17.87 -2.58
C VAL A 321 -12.60 17.33 -3.73
N HIS A 322 -12.95 16.16 -4.20
CA HIS A 322 -12.35 15.56 -5.38
C HIS A 322 -13.29 15.73 -6.57
N CYS A 323 -12.84 16.48 -7.55
CA CYS A 323 -13.53 16.59 -8.84
C CYS A 323 -13.11 15.38 -9.69
N HIS A 324 -14.02 14.42 -9.80
CA HIS A 324 -13.78 13.17 -10.51
C HIS A 324 -13.86 13.38 -12.02
N ASN A 325 -13.99 12.33 -12.78
CA ASN A 325 -14.16 12.39 -14.24
C ASN A 325 -15.54 12.93 -14.66
N ASP A 326 -15.66 13.28 -15.91
CA ASP A 326 -16.91 13.69 -16.56
C ASP A 326 -17.31 12.72 -17.67
N GLY A 327 -17.78 11.53 -17.27
CA GLY A 327 -18.19 10.48 -18.20
C GLY A 327 -19.28 10.92 -19.18
N ASP A 328 -20.15 11.84 -18.76
CA ASP A 328 -21.24 12.34 -19.59
C ASP A 328 -20.75 13.19 -20.77
N TYR A 329 -19.61 13.86 -20.62
CA TYR A 329 -19.09 14.75 -21.65
C TYR A 329 -18.73 14.01 -22.94
N TYR A 330 -18.14 12.84 -22.81
CA TYR A 330 -17.68 12.08 -23.95
C TYR A 330 -18.72 11.11 -24.53
N GLY A 331 -19.82 10.91 -23.88
CA GLY A 331 -20.90 10.04 -24.35
C GLY A 331 -20.57 8.54 -24.44
N ASP A 332 -19.31 8.18 -24.23
CA ASP A 332 -18.78 6.83 -24.21
C ASP A 332 -18.30 6.40 -22.81
N GLY A 333 -18.45 7.28 -21.83
CA GLY A 333 -18.11 7.02 -20.43
C GLY A 333 -16.63 7.12 -20.12
N LEU A 334 -15.82 7.69 -21.00
CA LEU A 334 -14.38 7.84 -20.82
C LEU A 334 -13.93 9.26 -20.62
N PHE A 335 -12.91 9.36 -19.86
CA PHE A 335 -12.38 10.51 -19.16
C PHE A 335 -11.06 10.87 -19.75
N TRP A 336 -10.56 11.62 -20.37
CA TRP A 336 -9.25 11.96 -20.95
C TRP A 336 -9.14 11.62 -22.44
N ARG A 337 -10.20 11.92 -23.13
CA ARG A 337 -10.27 11.66 -24.57
C ARG A 337 -9.15 12.31 -25.39
N ASP A 338 -8.69 13.46 -24.97
CA ASP A 338 -7.66 14.24 -25.67
C ASP A 338 -6.28 14.18 -24.99
N GLY A 339 -6.13 13.38 -23.92
CA GLY A 339 -4.90 13.32 -23.13
C GLY A 339 -4.61 14.59 -22.36
N SER A 340 -5.52 15.56 -22.35
CA SER A 340 -5.41 16.76 -21.53
C SER A 340 -6.26 16.64 -20.28
N TYR A 341 -5.70 17.07 -19.18
CA TYR A 341 -6.38 17.19 -17.92
C TYR A 341 -6.61 18.68 -17.60
N PRO A 342 -7.57 19.00 -16.74
CA PRO A 342 -8.62 18.13 -16.17
C PRO A 342 -9.59 17.61 -17.22
N PRO A 343 -10.32 16.52 -16.96
CA PRO A 343 -11.18 15.85 -17.96
C PRO A 343 -12.53 16.54 -18.12
N TYR A 344 -12.55 17.84 -18.36
CA TYR A 344 -13.75 18.65 -18.53
C TYR A 344 -13.71 19.43 -19.85
N PRO A 345 -14.88 19.84 -20.38
CA PRO A 345 -14.92 20.68 -21.58
C PRO A 345 -14.16 21.99 -21.40
N PRO A 346 -13.37 22.44 -22.38
CA PRO A 346 -12.60 23.69 -22.29
C PRO A 346 -13.45 24.92 -21.93
N GLU A 347 -14.71 24.98 -22.39
CA GLU A 347 -15.65 26.04 -22.07
C GLU A 347 -16.09 26.07 -20.59
N ASP A 348 -15.89 24.99 -19.86
CA ASP A 348 -16.25 24.88 -18.46
C ASP A 348 -15.10 25.19 -17.51
N MET A 349 -13.87 25.39 -17.99
CA MET A 349 -12.72 25.66 -17.15
C MET A 349 -12.94 26.82 -16.17
N GLY A 350 -13.58 27.89 -16.61
CA GLY A 350 -13.92 29.00 -15.70
C GLY A 350 -14.98 28.66 -14.65
N LYS A 351 -15.80 27.63 -14.84
CA LYS A 351 -16.71 27.12 -13.81
C LYS A 351 -15.96 26.23 -12.82
N PHE A 352 -15.03 25.41 -13.33
CA PHE A 352 -14.14 24.61 -12.52
C PHE A 352 -13.30 25.47 -11.57
N ASP A 353 -12.67 26.54 -12.09
CA ASP A 353 -11.89 27.49 -11.28
C ASP A 353 -12.75 28.14 -10.19
N ARG A 354 -14.00 28.54 -10.49
CA ARG A 354 -14.93 29.07 -9.48
C ARG A 354 -15.25 28.06 -8.37
N VAL A 355 -15.39 26.76 -8.70
CA VAL A 355 -15.58 25.72 -7.68
C VAL A 355 -14.37 25.64 -6.78
N ILE A 356 -13.15 25.68 -7.34
CA ILE A 356 -11.90 25.66 -6.57
C ILE A 356 -11.83 26.87 -5.64
N GLU A 357 -12.02 28.08 -6.17
CA GLU A 357 -12.01 29.32 -5.40
C GLU A 357 -13.04 29.30 -4.26
N THR A 358 -14.24 28.79 -4.53
CA THR A 358 -15.30 28.67 -3.53
C THR A 358 -14.95 27.67 -2.45
N CYS A 359 -14.40 26.51 -2.81
CA CYS A 359 -13.89 25.53 -1.86
C CYS A 359 -12.82 26.13 -0.94
N HIS A 360 -11.86 26.86 -1.51
CA HIS A 360 -10.80 27.54 -0.75
C HIS A 360 -11.37 28.59 0.20
N LYS A 361 -12.39 29.36 -0.21
CA LYS A 361 -13.10 30.33 0.65
C LYS A 361 -13.65 29.66 1.91
N TYR A 362 -14.07 28.41 1.83
CA TYR A 362 -14.60 27.63 2.96
C TYR A 362 -13.57 26.69 3.60
N GLY A 363 -12.30 26.80 3.25
CA GLY A 363 -11.19 26.00 3.83
C GLY A 363 -11.19 24.54 3.40
N ILE A 364 -11.73 24.24 2.21
CA ILE A 364 -11.77 22.92 1.60
C ILE A 364 -10.71 22.87 0.50
N LYS A 365 -9.88 21.83 0.49
CA LYS A 365 -8.91 21.54 -0.55
C LYS A 365 -9.57 20.88 -1.74
N VAL A 366 -9.01 21.06 -2.95
CA VAL A 366 -9.56 20.48 -4.18
C VAL A 366 -8.51 19.67 -4.91
N THR A 367 -8.92 18.48 -5.34
CA THR A 367 -8.14 17.60 -6.21
C THR A 367 -8.91 17.27 -7.48
N THR A 368 -8.22 16.85 -8.53
CA THR A 368 -8.85 16.36 -9.75
C THR A 368 -8.29 15.01 -10.16
N TYR A 369 -9.02 14.33 -11.06
CA TYR A 369 -8.75 13.00 -11.54
C TYR A 369 -7.58 12.95 -12.53
N PHE A 370 -6.70 11.99 -12.31
CA PHE A 370 -5.71 11.53 -13.28
C PHE A 370 -5.69 10.00 -13.29
N SER A 371 -5.52 9.40 -14.46
CA SER A 371 -5.14 7.99 -14.55
C SER A 371 -3.66 7.89 -14.84
N ASN A 372 -2.93 7.17 -14.00
CA ASN A 372 -1.51 6.98 -14.24
C ASN A 372 -1.19 5.84 -15.23
N LYS A 373 -2.23 5.12 -15.70
CA LYS A 373 -2.08 3.92 -16.54
C LYS A 373 -2.89 3.93 -17.83
N GLU A 374 -3.63 4.98 -18.13
CA GLU A 374 -4.56 4.93 -19.25
C GLU A 374 -4.53 6.18 -20.11
N LEU A 375 -4.66 5.96 -21.41
CA LEU A 375 -4.81 7.01 -22.41
C LEU A 375 -5.88 6.58 -23.42
N HIS A 376 -6.74 7.52 -23.80
CA HIS A 376 -7.78 7.24 -24.79
C HIS A 376 -7.18 7.08 -26.20
N SER A 377 -7.58 6.02 -26.89
CA SER A 377 -7.06 5.68 -28.23
C SER A 377 -7.34 6.72 -29.31
N SER A 378 -8.33 7.60 -29.11
CA SER A 378 -8.64 8.67 -30.06
C SER A 378 -7.74 9.90 -29.91
N THR A 379 -6.95 10.01 -28.84
CA THR A 379 -6.11 11.18 -28.59
C THR A 379 -4.98 11.32 -29.61
N GLN A 380 -4.55 12.55 -29.85
CA GLN A 380 -3.41 12.80 -30.71
C GLN A 380 -2.11 12.20 -30.14
N ALA A 381 -1.91 12.38 -28.83
CA ALA A 381 -0.75 11.83 -28.13
C ALA A 381 -0.67 10.30 -28.26
N PHE A 382 -1.80 9.59 -28.16
CA PHE A 382 -1.83 8.14 -28.38
C PHE A 382 -1.43 7.79 -29.81
N LYS A 383 -2.01 8.44 -30.83
CA LYS A 383 -1.70 8.18 -32.24
C LYS A 383 -0.23 8.40 -32.62
N GLU A 384 0.41 9.34 -31.93
CA GLU A 384 1.84 9.66 -32.16
C GLU A 384 2.78 8.72 -31.40
N HIS A 385 2.36 8.16 -30.27
CA HIS A 385 3.23 7.46 -29.34
C HIS A 385 2.74 6.05 -28.92
N ASP A 386 1.69 5.51 -29.52
CA ASP A 386 1.09 4.23 -29.12
C ASP A 386 2.12 3.09 -29.07
N GLN A 387 3.03 3.01 -30.05
CA GLN A 387 4.04 1.96 -30.13
C GLN A 387 5.12 2.08 -29.02
N GLU A 388 5.39 3.32 -28.61
CA GLU A 388 6.39 3.63 -27.60
C GLU A 388 5.80 3.54 -26.19
N TRP A 389 4.58 4.10 -25.95
CA TRP A 389 4.07 4.25 -24.60
C TRP A 389 3.16 3.12 -24.12
N ALA A 390 2.47 2.46 -25.07
CA ALA A 390 1.47 1.49 -24.70
C ALA A 390 2.06 0.22 -24.10
N ARG A 391 1.37 -0.27 -23.08
CA ARG A 391 1.61 -1.60 -22.54
C ARG A 391 1.21 -2.67 -23.55
N LYS A 392 2.04 -3.68 -23.73
CA LYS A 392 1.75 -4.83 -24.59
C LYS A 392 1.82 -6.13 -23.80
N ASP A 393 1.05 -7.12 -24.26
CA ASP A 393 1.17 -8.48 -23.77
C ASP A 393 2.34 -9.23 -24.43
N ASN A 394 2.52 -10.50 -24.08
CA ASN A 394 3.58 -11.34 -24.63
C ASN A 394 3.40 -11.67 -26.13
N GLN A 395 2.24 -11.34 -26.72
CA GLN A 395 1.96 -11.48 -28.16
C GLN A 395 2.05 -10.13 -28.89
N ALA A 396 2.55 -9.09 -28.22
CA ALA A 396 2.67 -7.72 -28.71
C ALA A 396 1.33 -7.02 -28.98
N ASN A 397 0.21 -7.52 -28.43
CA ASN A 397 -1.08 -6.85 -28.53
C ASN A 397 -1.18 -5.73 -27.47
N LEU A 398 -1.91 -4.65 -27.83
CA LEU A 398 -2.25 -3.60 -26.88
C LEU A 398 -3.18 -4.14 -25.78
N LYS A 399 -3.01 -3.61 -24.57
CA LYS A 399 -3.89 -3.90 -23.43
C LYS A 399 -4.89 -2.76 -23.23
N TYR A 400 -6.14 -3.13 -23.14
CA TYR A 400 -7.25 -2.19 -22.95
C TYR A 400 -7.93 -2.44 -21.60
N ASN A 401 -8.37 -1.37 -20.95
CA ASN A 401 -9.16 -1.46 -19.73
C ASN A 401 -10.65 -1.37 -19.99
N TYR A 402 -11.03 -0.62 -21.02
CA TYR A 402 -12.42 -0.37 -21.35
C TYR A 402 -12.75 -0.73 -22.78
N PHE A 403 -13.89 -1.41 -22.94
CA PHE A 403 -14.49 -1.75 -24.21
C PHE A 403 -15.92 -1.25 -24.23
N ARG A 404 -16.36 -0.70 -25.32
CA ARG A 404 -17.75 -0.37 -25.52
C ARG A 404 -18.19 -0.72 -26.93
N ALA A 405 -19.17 -1.63 -27.04
CA ALA A 405 -19.87 -1.97 -28.28
C ALA A 405 -18.98 -2.05 -29.54
N GLY A 406 -17.85 -2.77 -29.45
CA GLY A 406 -16.91 -2.95 -30.56
C GLY A 406 -15.87 -1.84 -30.71
N SER A 407 -15.78 -0.92 -29.77
CA SER A 407 -14.73 0.10 -29.67
C SER A 407 -13.86 -0.12 -28.45
N GLU A 408 -12.57 0.08 -28.60
CA GLU A 408 -11.56 -0.03 -27.55
C GLU A 408 -11.05 1.37 -27.23
N PHE A 409 -11.16 1.82 -25.98
CA PHE A 409 -10.93 3.22 -25.66
C PHE A 409 -9.76 3.46 -24.72
N GLY A 410 -9.80 2.88 -23.52
CA GLY A 410 -8.78 3.07 -22.50
C GLY A 410 -7.62 2.12 -22.73
N VAL A 411 -6.56 2.59 -23.36
CA VAL A 411 -5.34 1.78 -23.58
C VAL A 411 -4.42 1.91 -22.39
N GLN A 412 -3.93 0.78 -21.89
CA GLN A 412 -2.98 0.79 -20.77
C GLN A 412 -1.62 1.30 -21.22
N MET A 413 -1.10 2.29 -20.51
CA MET A 413 0.22 2.88 -20.71
C MET A 413 1.23 2.27 -19.72
N CYS A 414 2.50 2.23 -20.14
CA CYS A 414 3.60 1.78 -19.33
C CYS A 414 4.40 2.97 -18.80
N LEU A 415 4.56 3.10 -17.49
CA LEU A 415 5.34 4.18 -16.92
C LEU A 415 6.84 4.09 -17.27
N LYS A 416 7.34 2.90 -17.59
CA LYS A 416 8.73 2.72 -18.09
C LYS A 416 8.91 3.17 -19.55
N SER A 417 8.24 4.24 -19.94
CA SER A 417 8.29 4.82 -21.29
C SER A 417 8.20 6.34 -21.21
N GLY A 418 8.11 7.02 -22.36
CA GLY A 418 7.83 8.46 -22.45
C GLY A 418 6.51 8.90 -21.82
N TRP A 419 5.61 7.95 -21.54
CA TRP A 419 4.35 8.21 -20.83
C TRP A 419 4.55 8.85 -19.46
N LEU A 420 5.56 8.42 -18.68
CA LEU A 420 5.83 9.01 -17.36
C LEU A 420 6.07 10.53 -17.47
N GLN A 421 6.94 10.94 -18.38
CA GLN A 421 7.26 12.35 -18.57
C GLN A 421 6.06 13.17 -19.08
N PHE A 422 5.27 12.57 -19.97
CA PHE A 422 4.04 13.20 -20.45
C PHE A 422 3.01 13.39 -19.32
N LEU A 423 2.85 12.38 -18.46
CA LEU A 423 1.97 12.43 -17.30
C LEU A 423 2.42 13.51 -16.30
N GLU A 424 3.69 13.50 -15.92
CA GLU A 424 4.29 14.52 -15.04
C GLU A 424 4.11 15.93 -15.58
N PHE A 425 4.34 16.13 -16.88
CA PHE A 425 4.11 17.41 -17.55
C PHE A 425 2.63 17.82 -17.48
N SER A 426 1.71 16.89 -17.75
CA SER A 426 0.28 17.13 -17.73
C SER A 426 -0.21 17.50 -16.34
N VAL A 427 0.21 16.76 -15.31
CA VAL A 427 -0.12 17.02 -13.91
C VAL A 427 0.42 18.40 -13.47
N ASP A 428 1.68 18.69 -13.78
CA ASP A 428 2.31 19.98 -13.42
C ASP A 428 1.56 21.17 -14.05
N ARG A 429 1.18 21.03 -15.33
CA ARG A 429 0.41 22.03 -16.05
C ARG A 429 -0.95 22.30 -15.38
N VAL A 430 -1.69 21.24 -15.04
CA VAL A 430 -3.01 21.37 -14.41
C VAL A 430 -2.90 21.99 -13.01
N LEU A 431 -1.97 21.54 -12.21
CA LEU A 431 -1.72 22.10 -10.87
C LEU A 431 -1.37 23.59 -10.92
N LYS A 432 -0.61 24.02 -11.94
CA LYS A 432 -0.26 25.43 -12.12
C LYS A 432 -1.42 26.29 -12.61
N ASN A 433 -2.21 25.76 -13.53
CA ASN A 433 -3.25 26.55 -14.21
C ASN A 433 -4.51 26.72 -13.36
N HIS A 434 -4.82 25.76 -12.46
CA HIS A 434 -6.10 25.70 -11.74
C HIS A 434 -5.97 25.83 -10.22
N THR A 435 -4.81 26.15 -9.69
CA THR A 435 -4.59 26.36 -8.23
C THR A 435 -5.09 25.17 -7.38
N LEU A 436 -4.95 23.96 -7.89
CA LEU A 436 -5.34 22.74 -7.19
C LEU A 436 -4.41 22.42 -6.04
N ASP A 437 -4.96 21.81 -4.99
CA ASP A 437 -4.22 21.40 -3.80
C ASP A 437 -3.57 20.03 -3.96
N GLY A 438 -3.92 19.27 -4.97
CA GLY A 438 -3.36 17.95 -5.18
C GLY A 438 -4.00 17.15 -6.28
N VAL A 439 -3.78 15.84 -6.22
CA VAL A 439 -4.12 14.89 -7.28
C VAL A 439 -4.90 13.69 -6.74
N TYR A 440 -5.65 13.06 -7.64
CA TYR A 440 -6.13 11.69 -7.48
C TYR A 440 -5.55 10.85 -8.61
N TYR A 441 -4.92 9.74 -8.26
CA TYR A 441 -4.43 8.77 -9.22
C TYR A 441 -5.29 7.52 -9.21
N ASP A 442 -5.96 7.26 -10.32
CA ASP A 442 -6.55 5.97 -10.59
C ASP A 442 -5.50 4.97 -11.10
N TRP A 443 -5.78 3.68 -10.93
CA TRP A 443 -4.85 2.62 -11.34
C TRP A 443 -3.47 2.70 -10.67
N ASN A 444 -3.44 2.99 -9.37
CA ASN A 444 -2.20 3.07 -8.60
C ASN A 444 -1.60 1.68 -8.33
N ALA A 445 -1.28 0.96 -9.39
CA ALA A 445 -0.68 -0.36 -9.35
C ALA A 445 0.41 -0.49 -10.41
N ALA A 446 1.49 -1.20 -10.09
CA ALA A 446 2.45 -1.58 -11.11
C ALA A 446 1.84 -2.62 -12.05
N LEU A 447 2.11 -2.50 -13.35
CA LEU A 447 1.61 -3.41 -14.37
C LEU A 447 2.76 -4.09 -15.09
N PHE A 448 2.55 -5.36 -15.46
CA PHE A 448 3.51 -6.10 -16.27
C PHE A 448 3.39 -5.71 -17.74
N CYS A 449 4.51 -5.43 -18.41
CA CYS A 449 4.57 -5.01 -19.79
C CYS A 449 5.59 -5.84 -20.57
N SER A 450 5.19 -6.34 -21.73
CA SER A 450 6.07 -7.06 -22.67
C SER A 450 6.40 -6.24 -23.92
N ASN A 451 6.21 -4.91 -23.90
CA ASN A 451 6.57 -4.06 -25.01
C ASN A 451 8.09 -4.05 -25.22
N PRO A 452 8.61 -4.56 -26.35
CA PRO A 452 10.06 -4.64 -26.58
C PRO A 452 10.75 -3.26 -26.65
N SER A 453 10.00 -2.18 -26.88
CA SER A 453 10.56 -0.83 -26.87
C SER A 453 10.95 -0.34 -25.48
N HIS A 454 10.46 -0.99 -24.43
CA HIS A 454 10.73 -0.61 -23.02
C HIS A 454 11.85 -1.41 -22.38
N THR A 455 12.30 -2.48 -23.03
CA THR A 455 13.45 -3.25 -22.57
C THR A 455 14.73 -2.57 -23.01
N GLU A 456 15.52 -2.10 -22.06
CA GLU A 456 16.87 -1.62 -22.37
C GLU A 456 17.71 -2.80 -22.87
N LYS A 457 18.03 -2.81 -24.16
CA LYS A 457 19.14 -3.61 -24.66
C LYS A 457 20.40 -3.02 -24.04
N LYS A 458 20.95 -3.66 -23.01
CA LYS A 458 22.26 -3.25 -22.47
C LYS A 458 23.28 -3.34 -23.59
N PRO A 459 24.03 -2.26 -23.89
CA PRO A 459 25.14 -2.33 -24.79
C PRO A 459 26.14 -3.37 -24.24
N GLY A 460 26.30 -4.50 -24.89
CA GLY A 460 27.17 -5.59 -24.48
C GLY A 460 26.51 -6.96 -24.29
N ASP A 461 25.19 -7.08 -24.42
CA ASP A 461 24.47 -8.37 -24.34
C ASP A 461 24.73 -9.32 -25.53
N ALA A 462 25.70 -9.01 -26.37
CA ALA A 462 26.30 -9.94 -27.30
C ALA A 462 27.35 -10.84 -26.60
N SER A 463 27.00 -11.37 -25.41
CA SER A 463 27.86 -12.39 -24.81
C SER A 463 27.78 -13.65 -25.65
N THR A 464 28.95 -14.11 -26.10
CA THR A 464 29.12 -15.33 -26.87
C THR A 464 28.88 -16.61 -26.06
N ASP A 465 28.49 -16.46 -24.77
CA ASP A 465 28.22 -17.57 -23.87
C ASP A 465 26.75 -17.98 -23.96
N LYS A 466 26.51 -19.19 -24.51
CA LYS A 466 25.15 -19.73 -24.66
C LYS A 466 24.31 -19.73 -23.36
N ALA A 467 24.95 -19.88 -22.19
CA ALA A 467 24.28 -19.86 -20.90
C ALA A 467 23.78 -18.45 -20.56
N GLN A 468 24.57 -17.42 -20.83
CA GLN A 468 24.16 -16.02 -20.65
C GLN A 468 23.14 -15.55 -21.70
N GLN A 469 23.25 -16.07 -22.93
CA GLN A 469 22.26 -15.85 -24.00
C GLN A 469 20.90 -16.52 -23.64
N THR A 470 20.93 -17.67 -22.99
CA THR A 470 19.72 -18.36 -22.52
C THR A 470 19.07 -17.58 -21.40
N LEU A 471 19.84 -16.94 -20.51
CA LEU A 471 19.34 -16.07 -19.45
C LEU A 471 18.78 -14.74 -19.99
N SER A 472 19.34 -14.20 -21.07
CA SER A 472 18.88 -12.92 -21.67
C SER A 472 17.62 -13.04 -22.53
N ASN A 473 17.25 -14.26 -22.93
CA ASN A 473 16.05 -14.54 -23.72
C ASN A 473 14.84 -14.94 -22.85
N ALA A 474 15.05 -15.01 -21.55
CA ALA A 474 14.11 -15.67 -20.67
C ALA A 474 12.81 -14.91 -20.49
N GLN A 475 12.75 -13.63 -20.38
CA GLN A 475 11.49 -12.92 -20.25
C GLN A 475 11.51 -11.57 -20.96
N ALA A 476 10.72 -11.46 -22.02
CA ALA A 476 10.53 -10.20 -22.74
C ALA A 476 9.54 -9.27 -22.01
N GLY A 477 9.74 -9.04 -20.70
CA GLY A 477 8.82 -8.19 -19.95
C GLY A 477 9.44 -7.60 -18.68
N HIS A 478 8.71 -6.63 -18.10
CA HIS A 478 9.11 -5.93 -16.89
C HIS A 478 7.86 -5.42 -16.14
N TRP A 479 8.03 -5.10 -14.86
CA TRP A 479 7.09 -4.30 -14.10
C TRP A 479 7.48 -2.82 -14.18
N ASP A 480 6.54 -1.90 -14.09
CA ASP A 480 6.80 -0.46 -14.03
C ASP A 480 6.78 0.08 -12.58
N ILE A 481 7.32 -0.71 -11.65
CA ILE A 481 7.33 -0.41 -10.20
C ILE A 481 8.25 0.78 -9.89
N ASP A 482 9.45 0.79 -10.43
CA ASP A 482 10.46 1.84 -10.17
C ASP A 482 9.91 3.20 -10.63
N GLU A 483 9.27 3.21 -11.78
CA GLU A 483 8.68 4.39 -12.38
C GLU A 483 7.40 4.85 -11.65
N LEU A 484 6.63 3.91 -11.10
CA LEU A 484 5.48 4.26 -10.25
C LEU A 484 5.95 4.91 -8.95
N ILE A 485 7.01 4.41 -8.34
CA ILE A 485 7.62 5.03 -7.16
C ILE A 485 8.17 6.43 -7.53
N GLU A 486 8.84 6.56 -8.68
CA GLU A 486 9.35 7.85 -9.19
C GLU A 486 8.20 8.87 -9.35
N LEU A 487 7.07 8.45 -9.94
CA LEU A 487 5.88 9.29 -10.07
C LEU A 487 5.36 9.75 -8.70
N MET A 488 5.28 8.86 -7.73
CA MET A 488 4.79 9.20 -6.39
C MET A 488 5.74 10.14 -5.63
N GLU A 489 7.04 9.90 -5.72
CA GLU A 489 8.07 10.81 -5.16
C GLU A 489 7.99 12.19 -5.80
N TRP A 490 7.95 12.24 -7.13
CA TRP A 490 7.81 13.49 -7.89
C TRP A 490 6.53 14.23 -7.50
N THR A 491 5.40 13.53 -7.43
CA THR A 491 4.11 14.13 -7.08
C THR A 491 4.14 14.74 -5.68
N ARG A 492 4.68 14.01 -4.69
CA ARG A 492 4.78 14.53 -3.31
C ARG A 492 5.68 15.77 -3.25
N GLN A 493 6.78 15.81 -4.00
CA GLN A 493 7.61 16.99 -4.12
C GLN A 493 6.86 18.15 -4.74
N ARG A 494 6.03 17.85 -5.76
CA ARG A 494 5.30 18.86 -6.53
C ARG A 494 4.16 19.49 -5.75
N VAL A 495 3.38 18.71 -5.03
CA VAL A 495 2.25 19.22 -4.22
C VAL A 495 2.69 19.71 -2.83
N GLY A 496 3.90 19.36 -2.40
CA GLY A 496 4.45 19.76 -1.09
C GLY A 496 3.82 19.03 0.09
N ARG A 497 4.19 19.47 1.30
CA ARG A 497 3.75 18.84 2.55
C ARG A 497 2.25 18.88 2.75
N ASP A 498 1.64 20.03 2.47
CA ASP A 498 0.22 20.27 2.73
C ASP A 498 -0.66 19.87 1.56
N GLY A 499 -0.04 19.45 0.44
CA GLY A 499 -0.76 18.97 -0.73
C GLY A 499 -1.44 17.61 -0.49
N VAL A 500 -2.47 17.35 -1.26
CA VAL A 500 -3.29 16.14 -1.16
C VAL A 500 -2.94 15.17 -2.28
N ILE A 501 -2.60 13.94 -1.90
CA ILE A 501 -2.47 12.82 -2.83
C ILE A 501 -3.51 11.77 -2.45
N ILE A 502 -4.35 11.42 -3.41
CA ILE A 502 -5.31 10.33 -3.30
C ILE A 502 -4.86 9.24 -4.27
N VAL A 503 -4.80 8.01 -3.82
CA VAL A 503 -4.51 6.87 -4.69
C VAL A 503 -5.67 5.89 -4.65
N HIS A 504 -6.04 5.38 -5.82
CA HIS A 504 -7.02 4.32 -5.94
C HIS A 504 -6.31 2.99 -6.21
N ASN A 505 -6.38 2.11 -5.25
CA ASN A 505 -5.86 0.75 -5.38
C ASN A 505 -6.87 -0.10 -6.14
N THR A 506 -6.99 0.10 -7.42
CA THR A 506 -7.97 -0.58 -8.27
C THR A 506 -7.87 -2.10 -8.15
N ARG A 507 -6.67 -2.62 -7.81
CA ARG A 507 -6.43 -4.07 -7.77
C ARG A 507 -5.59 -4.55 -6.59
N VAL A 508 -4.62 -3.76 -6.11
CA VAL A 508 -3.59 -4.27 -5.20
C VAL A 508 -3.20 -3.20 -4.19
N PRO A 509 -3.26 -3.49 -2.88
CA PRO A 509 -2.61 -2.65 -1.89
C PRO A 509 -1.11 -2.57 -2.22
N MET A 510 -0.55 -1.38 -2.22
CA MET A 510 0.87 -1.15 -2.43
C MET A 510 1.37 -0.16 -1.39
N LEU A 511 1.92 -0.70 -0.30
CA LEU A 511 2.29 0.10 0.90
C LEU A 511 3.26 1.22 0.55
N VAL A 512 4.24 0.95 -0.32
CA VAL A 512 5.25 1.93 -0.68
C VAL A 512 4.64 3.17 -1.33
N THR A 513 3.69 3.02 -2.24
CA THR A 513 3.04 4.16 -2.90
C THR A 513 2.04 4.85 -1.97
N GLU A 514 1.36 4.08 -1.14
CA GLU A 514 0.40 4.60 -0.16
C GLU A 514 1.08 5.43 0.95
N ASN A 515 2.35 5.15 1.26
CA ASN A 515 3.13 5.98 2.19
C ASN A 515 3.29 7.43 1.72
N PHE A 516 3.09 7.73 0.44
CA PHE A 516 3.07 9.09 -0.11
C PHE A 516 1.68 9.73 -0.11
N ALA A 517 0.63 8.91 0.03
CA ALA A 517 -0.75 9.38 -0.08
C ALA A 517 -1.31 9.88 1.25
N ASN A 518 -2.29 10.77 1.15
CA ASN A 518 -3.12 11.19 2.28
C ASN A 518 -4.36 10.29 2.40
N TYR A 519 -4.87 9.82 1.25
CA TYR A 519 -6.07 9.01 1.14
C TYR A 519 -5.83 7.83 0.21
N VAL A 520 -6.33 6.67 0.62
CA VAL A 520 -6.33 5.45 -0.19
C VAL A 520 -7.77 5.04 -0.42
N VAL A 521 -8.20 5.08 -1.67
CA VAL A 521 -9.47 4.48 -2.06
C VAL A 521 -9.25 2.99 -2.17
N ALA A 522 -10.01 2.24 -1.37
CA ALA A 522 -9.93 0.78 -1.38
C ALA A 522 -10.29 0.23 -2.77
N MET A 523 -9.89 -1.01 -3.00
CA MET A 523 -10.27 -1.73 -4.21
C MET A 523 -11.80 -1.72 -4.38
N GLU A 524 -12.29 -1.66 -5.61
CA GLU A 524 -13.71 -1.73 -5.96
C GLU A 524 -14.33 -3.11 -5.67
N TRP A 525 -13.96 -3.68 -4.54
CA TRP A 525 -14.38 -5.00 -4.13
C TRP A 525 -15.70 -4.95 -3.41
N GLY A 526 -16.62 -5.76 -3.87
CA GLY A 526 -17.95 -5.81 -3.29
C GLY A 526 -18.87 -4.69 -3.75
N TYR A 527 -18.41 -3.74 -4.57
CA TYR A 527 -19.20 -2.67 -5.13
C TYR A 527 -20.57 -3.17 -5.66
N GLU A 528 -20.57 -4.15 -6.56
CA GLU A 528 -21.80 -4.75 -7.05
C GLU A 528 -22.54 -5.59 -6.00
N LYS A 529 -21.83 -6.17 -5.06
CA LYS A 529 -22.42 -7.01 -4.01
C LYS A 529 -23.10 -6.15 -2.95
N TRP A 530 -22.47 -5.04 -2.55
CA TRP A 530 -23.04 -4.14 -1.54
C TRP A 530 -24.18 -3.29 -2.05
N SER A 531 -24.27 -3.04 -3.34
CA SER A 531 -25.46 -2.43 -3.93
C SER A 531 -26.71 -3.34 -3.84
N LYS A 532 -26.55 -4.62 -3.56
CA LYS A 532 -27.62 -5.61 -3.45
C LYS A 532 -27.91 -6.06 -2.01
N SER A 533 -26.96 -5.98 -1.11
CA SER A 533 -27.09 -6.42 0.27
C SER A 533 -26.11 -5.68 1.18
N ILE A 534 -26.51 -5.42 2.42
CA ILE A 534 -25.65 -4.86 3.46
C ILE A 534 -24.92 -6.04 4.13
N PRO A 535 -23.56 -6.12 4.06
CA PRO A 535 -22.82 -7.12 4.80
C PRO A 535 -22.88 -6.85 6.31
N LYS A 536 -22.70 -7.86 7.12
CA LYS A 536 -22.42 -7.68 8.55
C LYS A 536 -20.95 -7.29 8.74
N LEU A 537 -20.62 -6.64 9.85
CA LEU A 537 -19.21 -6.29 10.16
C LEU A 537 -18.25 -7.48 10.07
N GLN A 538 -18.71 -8.67 10.49
CA GLN A 538 -17.95 -9.91 10.43
C GLN A 538 -17.79 -10.47 9.01
N GLU A 539 -18.59 -10.00 8.07
CA GLU A 539 -18.65 -10.42 6.67
C GLU A 539 -17.98 -9.40 5.74
N LEU A 540 -17.47 -8.29 6.29
CA LEU A 540 -16.72 -7.31 5.51
C LEU A 540 -15.51 -7.98 4.85
N PRO A 541 -15.20 -7.63 3.60
CA PRO A 541 -14.04 -8.17 2.91
C PRO A 541 -12.75 -7.92 3.68
N LEU A 542 -11.79 -8.85 3.58
CA LEU A 542 -10.47 -8.68 4.22
C LEU A 542 -9.75 -7.43 3.74
N GLU A 543 -10.00 -7.01 2.51
CA GLU A 543 -9.47 -5.78 1.93
C GLU A 543 -9.93 -4.55 2.69
N TRP A 544 -11.20 -4.50 3.05
CA TRP A 544 -11.74 -3.44 3.90
C TRP A 544 -11.11 -3.45 5.28
N ASP A 545 -11.03 -4.63 5.87
CA ASP A 545 -10.42 -4.84 7.17
C ASP A 545 -8.94 -4.43 7.16
N PHE A 546 -8.21 -4.79 6.12
CA PHE A 546 -6.83 -4.39 5.91
C PHE A 546 -6.68 -2.87 5.77
N VAL A 547 -7.53 -2.22 4.97
CA VAL A 547 -7.53 -0.77 4.80
C VAL A 547 -7.90 -0.06 6.10
N GLY A 548 -8.90 -0.56 6.83
CA GLY A 548 -9.30 -0.03 8.13
C GLY A 548 -8.21 -0.17 9.20
N ALA A 549 -7.51 -1.30 9.23
CA ALA A 549 -6.39 -1.50 10.15
C ALA A 549 -5.24 -0.53 9.90
N ARG A 550 -5.08 -0.03 8.67
CA ARG A 550 -4.05 0.94 8.26
C ARG A 550 -4.36 2.38 8.62
N SER A 551 -5.47 2.64 9.26
CA SER A 551 -5.96 4.00 9.54
C SER A 551 -5.10 4.81 10.52
N ARG A 552 -3.79 4.65 10.50
CA ARG A 552 -2.86 5.36 11.39
C ARG A 552 -1.91 6.31 10.68
N GLY A 553 -2.12 6.59 9.42
CA GLY A 553 -1.29 7.50 8.63
C GLY A 553 -1.95 7.88 7.32
N VAL A 554 -2.80 6.99 6.80
CA VAL A 554 -3.51 7.16 5.53
C VAL A 554 -4.99 6.87 5.76
N ILE A 555 -5.87 7.68 5.21
CA ILE A 555 -7.31 7.47 5.33
C ILE A 555 -7.75 6.51 4.23
N GLY A 556 -8.24 5.34 4.65
CA GLY A 556 -8.84 4.37 3.74
C GLY A 556 -10.31 4.68 3.47
N TYR A 557 -10.75 4.43 2.24
CA TYR A 557 -12.14 4.60 1.81
C TYR A 557 -12.76 3.29 1.38
N GLY A 558 -13.98 3.05 1.82
CA GLY A 558 -14.85 1.98 1.32
C GLY A 558 -15.78 2.49 0.22
N LEU A 559 -15.75 1.82 -0.94
CA LEU A 559 -16.58 2.19 -2.10
C LEU A 559 -17.99 1.61 -1.99
N ILE A 560 -18.98 2.40 -2.39
CA ILE A 560 -20.36 1.96 -2.63
C ILE A 560 -20.89 2.58 -3.91
N ASP A 561 -21.76 1.84 -4.60
CA ASP A 561 -22.46 2.34 -5.76
C ASP A 561 -23.27 3.60 -5.42
N PRO A 562 -23.07 4.73 -6.11
CA PRO A 562 -23.87 5.94 -5.90
C PRO A 562 -25.36 5.75 -6.06
N ASP A 563 -25.78 4.78 -6.88
CA ASP A 563 -27.19 4.45 -7.14
C ASP A 563 -27.76 3.41 -6.15
N ALA A 564 -26.97 2.95 -5.19
CA ALA A 564 -27.45 2.03 -4.15
C ALA A 564 -28.60 2.64 -3.33
N PRO A 565 -29.49 1.84 -2.76
CA PRO A 565 -30.57 2.36 -1.90
C PRO A 565 -30.02 3.25 -0.76
N ARG A 566 -30.69 4.36 -0.49
CA ARG A 566 -30.26 5.35 0.53
C ARG A 566 -29.94 4.72 1.89
N ARG A 567 -30.68 3.68 2.27
CA ARG A 567 -30.39 2.93 3.51
C ARG A 567 -28.99 2.32 3.49
N PHE A 568 -28.51 1.84 2.34
CA PHE A 568 -27.17 1.24 2.23
C PHE A 568 -26.08 2.29 2.45
N HIS A 569 -26.26 3.51 1.93
CA HIS A 569 -25.35 4.63 2.21
C HIS A 569 -25.30 4.96 3.69
N LYS A 570 -26.46 4.93 4.37
CA LYS A 570 -26.53 5.19 5.82
C LYS A 570 -25.82 4.12 6.63
N VAL A 571 -26.11 2.84 6.35
CA VAL A 571 -25.46 1.71 7.05
C VAL A 571 -23.96 1.68 6.76
N LEU A 572 -23.55 1.92 5.52
CA LEU A 572 -22.12 2.07 5.19
C LEU A 572 -21.45 3.15 6.03
N ALA A 573 -22.10 4.30 6.21
CA ALA A 573 -21.56 5.36 7.06
C ALA A 573 -21.40 4.92 8.53
N VAL A 574 -22.31 4.12 9.06
CA VAL A 574 -22.19 3.50 10.40
C VAL A 574 -20.99 2.54 10.43
N GLU A 575 -20.89 1.63 9.45
CA GLU A 575 -19.79 0.66 9.36
C GLU A 575 -18.44 1.36 9.25
N THR A 576 -18.36 2.44 8.47
CA THR A 576 -17.12 3.22 8.32
C THR A 576 -16.68 3.88 9.63
N LEU A 577 -17.62 4.41 10.41
CA LEU A 577 -17.34 4.94 11.74
C LEU A 577 -16.82 3.87 12.71
N LEU A 578 -17.34 2.65 12.61
CA LEU A 578 -16.96 1.53 13.48
C LEU A 578 -15.67 0.83 13.07
N THR A 579 -15.24 0.99 11.83
CA THR A 579 -14.04 0.33 11.28
C THR A 579 -12.84 1.27 11.11
N GLY A 580 -13.04 2.58 11.19
CA GLY A 580 -12.01 3.58 10.92
C GLY A 580 -11.72 3.80 9.44
N VAL A 581 -12.58 3.28 8.55
CA VAL A 581 -12.57 3.54 7.11
C VAL A 581 -13.52 4.69 6.83
N ALA A 582 -13.25 5.52 5.82
CA ALA A 582 -14.18 6.57 5.41
C ALA A 582 -15.09 6.11 4.24
N PRO A 583 -16.32 6.63 4.10
CA PRO A 583 -17.20 6.26 2.99
C PRO A 583 -16.80 6.99 1.70
N TRP A 584 -16.86 6.28 0.58
CA TRP A 584 -16.67 6.82 -0.76
C TRP A 584 -17.86 6.45 -1.67
N PRO A 585 -18.61 7.40 -2.21
CA PRO A 585 -18.60 8.83 -1.88
C PRO A 585 -19.18 9.10 -0.48
N ALA A 586 -18.74 10.17 0.16
CA ALA A 586 -19.41 10.68 1.36
C ALA A 586 -20.71 11.37 0.94
N GLY A 587 -21.81 10.62 0.88
CA GLY A 587 -23.15 11.14 0.59
C GLY A 587 -23.73 11.96 1.76
N PRO A 588 -24.93 12.55 1.60
CA PRO A 588 -25.60 13.33 2.65
C PRO A 588 -25.76 12.55 3.96
N GLU A 589 -26.04 11.25 3.87
CA GLU A 589 -26.21 10.36 5.03
C GLU A 589 -24.92 10.23 5.83
N ALA A 590 -23.78 10.05 5.15
CA ALA A 590 -22.48 9.98 5.80
C ALA A 590 -22.08 11.32 6.41
N VAL A 591 -22.30 12.41 5.69
CA VAL A 591 -22.03 13.78 6.16
C VAL A 591 -22.78 14.07 7.46
N GLU A 592 -24.05 13.71 7.54
CA GLU A 592 -24.86 13.91 8.74
C GLU A 592 -24.35 13.09 9.92
N LEU A 593 -24.05 11.81 9.73
CA LEU A 593 -23.52 10.94 10.78
C LEU A 593 -22.14 11.40 11.29
N TYR A 594 -21.27 11.83 10.41
CA TYR A 594 -19.92 12.27 10.80
C TYR A 594 -19.90 13.58 11.60
N LYS A 595 -20.99 14.37 11.58
CA LYS A 595 -21.13 15.56 12.46
C LYS A 595 -21.02 15.21 13.94
N MET A 596 -21.36 13.98 14.35
CA MET A 596 -21.23 13.53 15.74
C MET A 596 -19.79 13.50 16.24
N LEU A 597 -18.79 13.44 15.36
CA LEU A 597 -17.38 13.50 15.74
C LEU A 597 -16.89 14.91 16.08
N LYS A 598 -17.71 15.97 15.85
CA LYS A 598 -17.34 17.35 16.19
C LYS A 598 -16.87 17.55 17.64
N PRO A 599 -17.50 16.93 18.68
CA PRO A 599 -17.05 17.09 20.06
C PRO A 599 -15.62 16.63 20.33
N LEU A 600 -15.08 15.70 19.53
CA LEU A 600 -13.72 15.21 19.69
C LEU A 600 -12.67 16.26 19.30
N GLY A 601 -13.02 17.20 18.43
CA GLY A 601 -12.09 18.22 17.95
C GLY A 601 -10.96 17.62 17.09
N ASN A 602 -9.72 17.73 17.55
CA ASN A 602 -8.57 17.17 16.83
C ASN A 602 -8.40 15.68 17.15
N LEU A 603 -8.80 14.82 16.22
CA LEU A 603 -8.70 13.36 16.35
C LEU A 603 -7.27 12.82 16.42
N GLU A 604 -6.26 13.58 15.97
CA GLU A 604 -4.86 13.21 16.12
C GLU A 604 -4.43 13.02 17.59
N GLN A 605 -5.17 13.57 18.52
CA GLN A 605 -4.91 13.43 19.95
C GLN A 605 -5.39 12.09 20.54
N TYR A 606 -6.17 11.32 19.77
CA TYR A 606 -6.79 10.09 20.24
C TYR A 606 -6.12 8.87 19.64
N LYS A 607 -6.10 7.76 20.39
CA LYS A 607 -5.95 6.42 19.86
C LYS A 607 -7.33 5.89 19.48
N PHE A 608 -7.41 5.23 18.35
CA PHE A 608 -8.62 4.58 17.85
C PHE A 608 -8.52 3.07 17.97
N GLU A 609 -9.59 2.42 18.43
CA GLU A 609 -9.83 0.99 18.28
C GLU A 609 -11.18 0.75 17.64
N ASP A 610 -11.22 -0.13 16.67
CA ASP A 610 -12.40 -0.47 15.90
C ASP A 610 -13.40 -1.36 16.68
N TRP A 611 -14.40 -1.84 15.99
CA TRP A 611 -15.46 -2.68 16.54
C TRP A 611 -15.01 -3.96 17.26
N ARG A 612 -13.74 -4.38 17.09
CA ARG A 612 -13.14 -5.53 17.78
C ARG A 612 -12.50 -5.17 19.12
N ASN A 613 -12.65 -3.94 19.56
CA ASN A 613 -12.13 -3.51 20.86
C ASN A 613 -12.65 -4.40 21.98
N LYS A 614 -11.89 -4.51 23.06
CA LYS A 614 -12.24 -5.31 24.25
C LYS A 614 -12.69 -4.45 25.43
N ALA A 615 -12.80 -3.14 25.22
CA ALA A 615 -13.20 -2.21 26.27
C ALA A 615 -14.71 -2.16 26.45
N ILE A 616 -15.48 -2.52 25.41
CA ILE A 616 -16.93 -2.39 25.38
C ILE A 616 -17.58 -3.75 25.17
N THR A 617 -18.57 -4.08 25.99
CA THR A 617 -19.41 -5.25 25.84
C THR A 617 -20.85 -4.82 25.59
N LEU A 618 -21.46 -5.37 24.56
CA LEU A 618 -22.86 -5.16 24.18
C LEU A 618 -23.59 -6.50 24.17
N ASP A 619 -24.87 -6.49 24.56
CA ASP A 619 -25.72 -7.69 24.62
C ASP A 619 -26.47 -7.98 23.31
N ASN A 620 -26.20 -7.25 22.23
CA ASN A 620 -26.88 -7.40 20.95
C ASN A 620 -25.89 -7.51 19.78
N GLU A 621 -26.01 -8.59 19.00
CA GLU A 621 -25.10 -8.93 17.89
C GLU A 621 -25.22 -8.00 16.68
N SER A 622 -26.34 -7.28 16.52
CA SER A 622 -26.49 -6.28 15.45
C SER A 622 -25.89 -4.93 15.80
N CYS A 623 -25.34 -4.80 17.01
CA CYS A 623 -24.73 -3.58 17.52
C CYS A 623 -23.22 -3.79 17.70
N ALA A 624 -22.48 -2.72 17.47
CA ALA A 624 -21.02 -2.73 17.65
C ALA A 624 -20.53 -1.37 18.19
N SER A 625 -19.29 -1.36 18.67
CA SER A 625 -18.69 -0.16 19.25
C SER A 625 -17.31 0.12 18.69
N ALA A 626 -16.93 1.39 18.56
CA ALA A 626 -15.56 1.80 18.33
C ALA A 626 -15.15 2.85 19.37
N VAL A 627 -13.87 2.98 19.63
CA VAL A 627 -13.35 3.79 20.73
C VAL A 627 -12.32 4.78 20.25
N TYR A 628 -12.48 6.03 20.64
CA TYR A 628 -11.45 7.07 20.60
C TYR A 628 -11.07 7.42 22.04
N SER A 629 -9.83 7.19 22.44
CA SER A 629 -9.37 7.53 23.80
C SER A 629 -8.10 8.35 23.80
N ARG A 630 -7.98 9.23 24.78
CA ARG A 630 -6.78 9.97 25.13
C ARG A 630 -6.63 10.04 26.64
N PRO A 631 -5.48 10.48 27.18
CA PRO A 631 -5.34 10.59 28.63
C PRO A 631 -6.48 11.40 29.26
N GLY A 632 -7.20 10.80 30.21
CA GLY A 632 -8.26 11.42 30.97
C GLY A 632 -9.69 11.32 30.39
N GLU A 633 -9.86 10.87 29.13
CA GLU A 633 -11.20 10.73 28.54
C GLU A 633 -11.28 9.73 27.40
N ALA A 634 -12.48 9.26 27.11
CA ALA A 634 -12.78 8.48 25.93
C ALA A 634 -14.14 8.81 25.33
N TYR A 635 -14.22 8.72 24.01
CA TYR A 635 -15.45 8.77 23.23
C TYR A 635 -15.69 7.40 22.63
N ILE A 636 -16.89 6.88 22.80
CA ILE A 636 -17.31 5.55 22.38
C ILE A 636 -18.44 5.70 21.40
N LEU A 637 -18.24 5.23 20.20
CA LEU A 637 -19.28 5.10 19.18
C LEU A 637 -20.04 3.80 19.43
N LEU A 638 -21.35 3.86 19.56
CA LEU A 638 -22.23 2.69 19.62
C LEU A 638 -23.12 2.70 18.40
N GLY A 639 -22.89 1.76 17.48
CA GLY A 639 -23.59 1.65 16.21
C GLY A 639 -24.61 0.51 16.20
N ASN A 640 -25.74 0.76 15.56
CA ASN A 640 -26.79 -0.22 15.28
C ASN A 640 -26.94 -0.39 13.77
N LEU A 641 -26.70 -1.59 13.27
CA LEU A 641 -26.80 -1.95 11.84
C LEU A 641 -28.16 -2.54 11.47
N ASP A 642 -29.09 -2.63 12.43
CA ASP A 642 -30.47 -3.06 12.23
C ASP A 642 -31.36 -1.84 11.90
N PRO A 643 -32.33 -1.95 10.98
CA PRO A 643 -33.24 -0.85 10.66
C PRO A 643 -34.13 -0.43 11.83
N GLU A 644 -34.33 -1.31 12.79
CA GLU A 644 -35.15 -1.04 13.97
C GLU A 644 -34.32 -0.45 15.10
N GLN A 645 -34.94 0.45 15.89
CA GLN A 645 -34.36 0.92 17.13
C GLN A 645 -34.08 -0.26 18.06
N LYS A 646 -32.90 -0.30 18.67
CA LYS A 646 -32.54 -1.30 19.68
C LYS A 646 -32.35 -0.64 21.05
N LYS A 647 -32.75 -1.36 22.08
CA LYS A 647 -32.35 -1.06 23.45
C LYS A 647 -31.32 -2.10 23.85
N ILE A 648 -30.14 -1.64 24.20
CA ILE A 648 -28.99 -2.52 24.51
C ILE A 648 -28.50 -2.29 25.92
N VAL A 649 -27.88 -3.31 26.49
CA VAL A 649 -27.06 -3.18 27.71
C VAL A 649 -25.61 -2.97 27.29
N CYS A 650 -25.02 -1.84 27.75
CA CYS A 650 -23.63 -1.48 27.46
C CYS A 650 -22.81 -1.52 28.76
N ILE A 651 -21.71 -2.27 28.72
CA ILE A 651 -20.73 -2.34 29.83
C ILE A 651 -19.39 -1.84 29.30
N ILE A 652 -18.75 -0.94 30.05
CA ILE A 652 -17.43 -0.39 29.70
C ILE A 652 -16.38 -0.87 30.71
N ASN A 653 -15.30 -1.45 30.20
CA ASN A 653 -14.11 -1.71 30.98
C ASN A 653 -13.05 -0.62 30.72
N PRO A 654 -12.94 0.41 31.59
CA PRO A 654 -12.05 1.53 31.33
C PRO A 654 -10.55 1.15 31.34
N ARG A 655 -10.18 0.02 31.91
CA ARG A 655 -8.79 -0.48 31.92
C ARG A 655 -8.36 -1.06 30.56
N ASN A 656 -9.32 -1.47 29.74
CA ASN A 656 -9.08 -2.03 28.41
C ASN A 656 -9.12 -0.96 27.30
N LEU A 657 -9.36 0.32 27.65
CA LEU A 657 -9.27 1.42 26.67
C LEU A 657 -7.83 1.57 26.14
N PRO A 658 -7.63 2.03 24.90
CA PRO A 658 -6.30 2.30 24.34
C PRO A 658 -5.45 3.25 25.19
N TYR A 659 -6.10 4.19 25.87
CA TYR A 659 -5.57 4.91 27.02
C TYR A 659 -6.43 4.54 28.24
N PRO A 660 -5.95 3.67 29.12
CA PRO A 660 -6.69 3.24 30.31
C PRO A 660 -7.05 4.40 31.22
N LEU A 661 -8.29 4.41 31.70
CA LEU A 661 -8.75 5.34 32.73
C LEU A 661 -8.73 4.66 34.10
N SER A 662 -8.16 5.32 35.10
CA SER A 662 -8.11 4.82 36.48
C SER A 662 -9.47 4.93 37.18
N SER A 663 -10.27 5.92 36.80
CA SER A 663 -11.64 6.16 37.29
C SER A 663 -12.46 6.82 36.19
N VAL A 664 -13.76 6.67 36.24
CA VAL A 664 -14.72 7.39 35.40
C VAL A 664 -15.67 8.14 36.34
N ASN A 665 -15.71 9.46 36.20
CA ASN A 665 -16.47 10.35 37.08
C ASN A 665 -17.76 10.85 36.45
N SER A 666 -17.86 10.80 35.11
CA SER A 666 -19.05 11.23 34.37
C SER A 666 -19.20 10.44 33.08
N GLY A 667 -20.43 10.22 32.66
CA GLY A 667 -20.79 9.63 31.36
C GLY A 667 -21.96 10.41 30.76
N GLU A 668 -21.90 10.68 29.47
CA GLU A 668 -22.91 11.44 28.74
C GLU A 668 -23.11 10.83 27.33
N ILE A 669 -24.34 10.76 26.88
CA ILE A 669 -24.68 10.39 25.50
C ILE A 669 -24.98 11.66 24.71
N SER A 670 -24.37 11.77 23.53
CA SER A 670 -24.69 12.75 22.50
C SER A 670 -25.12 12.07 21.21
N GLY A 671 -25.72 12.82 20.30
CA GLY A 671 -26.36 12.29 19.09
C GLY A 671 -27.86 12.02 19.26
N THR A 672 -28.42 12.40 20.37
CA THR A 672 -29.86 12.55 20.67
C THR A 672 -30.21 14.05 20.77
N ASP A 673 -31.50 14.40 20.70
CA ASP A 673 -31.95 15.80 20.72
C ASP A 673 -31.46 16.59 21.96
N THR A 674 -31.20 15.87 23.04
CA THR A 674 -30.59 16.42 24.27
C THR A 674 -29.58 15.43 24.84
N PRO A 675 -28.40 15.92 25.32
CA PRO A 675 -27.45 15.05 26.01
C PRO A 675 -28.10 14.39 27.24
N VAL A 676 -27.82 13.09 27.42
CA VAL A 676 -28.34 12.29 28.51
C VAL A 676 -27.19 11.85 29.40
N SER A 677 -27.26 12.17 30.69
CA SER A 677 -26.31 11.66 31.68
C SER A 677 -26.52 10.18 31.94
N LEU A 678 -25.40 9.44 32.00
CA LEU A 678 -25.37 8.00 32.26
C LEU A 678 -25.01 7.69 33.69
N ASP A 679 -25.60 6.63 34.23
CA ASP A 679 -25.17 6.07 35.51
C ASP A 679 -23.81 5.34 35.32
N VAL A 680 -22.75 6.02 35.75
CA VAL A 680 -21.37 5.50 35.63
C VAL A 680 -21.20 4.20 36.42
N GLY A 681 -21.87 4.03 37.55
CA GLY A 681 -21.81 2.80 38.34
C GLY A 681 -22.36 1.61 37.57
N ARG A 682 -23.51 1.78 36.89
CA ARG A 682 -24.08 0.77 35.99
C ARG A 682 -23.22 0.54 34.78
N LEU A 683 -22.77 1.61 34.15
CA LEU A 683 -21.96 1.54 32.93
C LEU A 683 -20.67 0.69 33.11
N MET A 684 -20.08 0.74 34.31
CA MET A 684 -18.87 -0.04 34.67
C MET A 684 -19.17 -1.33 35.43
N GLY A 685 -20.42 -1.60 35.78
CA GLY A 685 -20.84 -2.76 36.59
C GLY A 685 -21.79 -3.67 35.83
N ASP A 686 -23.07 -3.57 36.16
CA ASP A 686 -24.13 -4.45 35.66
C ASP A 686 -24.59 -4.11 34.21
N GLY A 687 -24.15 -2.98 33.70
CA GLY A 687 -24.51 -2.45 32.40
C GLY A 687 -25.58 -1.36 32.41
N GLU A 688 -25.40 -0.39 31.54
CA GLU A 688 -26.36 0.72 31.36
C GLU A 688 -27.24 0.47 30.13
N ASN A 689 -28.50 0.80 30.23
CA ASN A 689 -29.45 0.64 29.14
C ASN A 689 -29.38 1.83 28.18
N ILE A 690 -28.98 1.59 26.95
CA ILE A 690 -28.84 2.62 25.93
C ILE A 690 -29.75 2.31 24.74
N ALA A 691 -30.50 3.32 24.29
CA ALA A 691 -31.32 3.24 23.10
C ALA A 691 -30.48 3.67 21.87
N LEU A 692 -30.39 2.80 20.90
CA LEU A 692 -29.68 3.05 19.61
C LEU A 692 -30.70 3.23 18.49
N PRO A 693 -30.62 4.32 17.70
CA PRO A 693 -31.48 4.48 16.54
C PRO A 693 -31.24 3.38 15.50
N GLY A 694 -32.26 3.05 14.72
CA GLY A 694 -32.09 2.12 13.59
C GLY A 694 -31.15 2.69 12.53
N ASP A 695 -30.26 1.84 12.00
CA ASP A 695 -29.22 2.22 11.04
C ASP A 695 -28.47 3.50 11.52
N GLY A 696 -28.09 3.56 12.77
CA GLY A 696 -27.55 4.77 13.36
C GLY A 696 -26.50 4.58 14.44
N VAL A 697 -25.99 5.67 14.95
CA VAL A 697 -24.91 5.72 15.95
C VAL A 697 -25.27 6.72 17.04
N VAL A 698 -24.85 6.43 18.27
CA VAL A 698 -24.74 7.41 19.35
C VAL A 698 -23.31 7.53 19.83
N LEU A 699 -22.95 8.66 20.40
CA LEU A 699 -21.64 8.92 20.96
C LEU A 699 -21.73 8.99 22.47
N VAL A 700 -21.02 8.10 23.17
CA VAL A 700 -20.87 8.13 24.63
C VAL A 700 -19.54 8.78 24.95
N HIS A 701 -19.56 9.80 25.80
CA HIS A 701 -18.39 10.48 26.30
C HIS A 701 -18.20 10.14 27.78
N ILE A 702 -17.01 9.66 28.16
CA ILE A 702 -16.63 9.37 29.55
C ILE A 702 -15.37 10.11 29.95
N LYS A 703 -15.36 10.61 31.21
CA LYS A 703 -14.21 11.30 31.81
C LYS A 703 -13.87 10.76 33.18
#